data_c88f88ccee141f0f5b69ffec5d2baf94
#
_entry.id   c88f88ccee141f0f5b69ffec5d2baf94
#
_cell.length_a   1.000
_cell.length_b   1.000
_cell.length_c   1.000
_cell.angle_alpha   90.00
_cell.angle_beta   90.00
_cell.angle_gamma   90.00
#
_symmetry.space_group_name_H-M   'P 1'
#
loop_
_entity.id
_entity.type
_entity.pdbx_description
1 polymer ?
#
loop_
_entity_poly.entity_id
_entity_poly.type
_entity_poly.pdbx_seq_one_letter_code
_entity_poly.pdbx_strand_id
1 'polypeptide(L)'
;MGVTVIPRLLGLKNEKKIATTVGEARLSGINYRHPDSALVSYPVAAAGPLGTLPAGNYKIAIVGGGAGGIAALYELGRLAATLPAGSGINVQVYEADPDSFLHDRPGIKAIKVRGLKAGRVSAALVHNGDPSSGDTIYEVGAMRFPEIAGLTWHYASAAFGDAAPIKVFPNPGKVPTEFVFGNRVDRYVGGDPKDWEDPNSPTLKVLGVVAGGLAGNPQGPDVAMYPIGNMDPAKIAMTLNAATPPTDVLERIQKVFWPEFIANYDGLTLGAAVREIVTVAFEKGTLPPVDGALDVDESISYYVELFGRFGFGTGGFKPLYNISLVEMMRLILWDYSNEYTLPVTENVEFIQKLYRKAQDVGAGKLTVQVRQERVANACHAGAALSRAQLLSYDSRNAVHTEAYDLVILAVPHEQLTPIVSRSGFELAATQNLGDAGLGLETRTYSQVYPPLLLSNSSPVANARIVTAIGQLHMARSSKVFATVKTDALNQPWVPQWRGEPIKAVISDSGLAASYVVPSPIAEDGQAPEYSSLLASYTWEDDSTRLQHDFGLYPQNPATEAGTADGMYRTMVNRAYRYVKYAGSPNAQPWWFYRLLAEARTADRFVFDWTTNKTAGGFKLDMTGDHYQSNLCFRYHTHARSASLDNRFFIASDSYSHLGGWLEGAFMSALNAVAGLIVRANRGNVNALSSAARPLVTGLRPVVKVTAAEVTTSE
;
A
#
# COMPACT_ATOMS: atom_id res chain seq x y z
N MET A 1 -6.73 -1.17 -2.85
CA MET A 1 -8.03 -1.90 -2.84
C MET A 1 -9.11 -0.83 -2.81
N GLY A 2 -9.82 -0.58 -3.91
CA GLY A 2 -10.88 0.42 -3.94
C GLY A 2 -12.23 -0.23 -3.60
N VAL A 3 -12.90 0.21 -2.56
CA VAL A 3 -14.22 -0.29 -2.18
C VAL A 3 -15.25 0.76 -2.56
N THR A 4 -15.80 0.61 -3.74
CA THR A 4 -16.78 1.58 -4.29
C THR A 4 -18.17 1.41 -3.70
N VAL A 5 -18.44 0.26 -3.08
CA VAL A 5 -19.78 -0.16 -2.68
C VAL A 5 -20.01 -0.04 -1.17
N ILE A 6 -18.96 -0.17 -0.36
CA ILE A 6 -19.07 -0.13 1.12
C ILE A 6 -19.73 1.15 1.65
N PRO A 7 -19.40 2.38 1.23
CA PRO A 7 -19.97 3.56 1.86
C PRO A 7 -21.49 3.67 1.73
N ARG A 8 -22.05 3.25 0.59
CA ARG A 8 -23.49 3.24 0.40
C ARG A 8 -24.17 2.13 1.18
N LEU A 9 -23.54 0.95 1.25
CA LEU A 9 -24.00 -0.16 2.07
C LEU A 9 -23.85 0.14 3.56
N LEU A 10 -22.84 0.91 3.96
CA LEU A 10 -22.69 1.46 5.30
C LEU A 10 -23.68 2.61 5.59
N GLY A 11 -24.54 2.99 4.62
CA GLY A 11 -25.46 4.11 4.76
C GLY A 11 -24.74 5.46 4.94
N LEU A 12 -23.46 5.50 4.70
CA LEU A 12 -22.71 6.74 4.57
C LEU A 12 -23.22 7.37 3.27
N LYS A 13 -24.25 8.22 3.37
CA LYS A 13 -24.73 8.98 2.23
C LYS A 13 -23.57 9.77 1.67
N ASN A 14 -23.01 9.29 0.58
CA ASN A 14 -21.98 9.99 -0.16
C ASN A 14 -22.60 11.15 -0.96
N GLU A 15 -23.20 12.10 -0.27
CA GLU A 15 -23.44 13.44 -0.78
C GLU A 15 -22.17 14.31 -0.67
N LYS A 16 -21.03 13.71 -0.28
CA LYS A 16 -19.75 14.43 -0.34
C LYS A 16 -19.53 14.88 -1.79
N LYS A 17 -19.43 16.16 -1.96
CA LYS A 17 -18.99 16.77 -3.23
C LYS A 17 -17.71 16.06 -3.69
N ILE A 18 -17.70 15.56 -4.91
CA ILE A 18 -16.50 14.96 -5.50
C ILE A 18 -15.42 16.03 -5.52
N ALA A 19 -14.25 15.75 -4.93
CA ALA A 19 -13.12 16.66 -4.96
C ALA A 19 -12.60 16.80 -6.40
N THR A 20 -12.30 18.01 -6.80
CA THR A 20 -11.77 18.36 -8.12
C THR A 20 -10.35 18.91 -8.07
N THR A 21 -9.89 19.25 -6.87
CA THR A 21 -8.54 19.77 -6.61
C THR A 21 -7.87 19.06 -5.44
N VAL A 22 -6.55 19.13 -5.41
CA VAL A 22 -5.72 18.62 -4.31
C VAL A 22 -6.16 19.22 -2.97
N GLY A 23 -6.47 20.51 -2.92
CA GLY A 23 -6.91 21.20 -1.71
C GLY A 23 -8.26 20.68 -1.20
N GLU A 24 -9.22 20.42 -2.09
CA GLU A 24 -10.51 19.84 -1.69
C GLU A 24 -10.34 18.43 -1.12
N ALA A 25 -9.52 17.58 -1.76
CA ALA A 25 -9.23 16.22 -1.23
C ALA A 25 -8.52 16.29 0.12
N ARG A 26 -7.54 17.20 0.29
CA ARG A 26 -6.84 17.41 1.55
C ARG A 26 -7.79 17.77 2.69
N LEU A 27 -8.77 18.64 2.44
CA LEU A 27 -9.75 19.04 3.44
C LEU A 27 -10.68 17.88 3.86
N SER A 28 -10.98 16.96 2.94
CA SER A 28 -11.78 15.77 3.25
C SER A 28 -11.10 14.82 4.23
N GLY A 29 -9.78 14.61 4.09
CA GLY A 29 -9.02 13.72 4.96
C GLY A 29 -8.70 14.29 6.35
N ILE A 30 -8.90 15.59 6.54
CA ILE A 30 -8.44 16.30 7.75
C ILE A 30 -9.17 15.85 9.03
N ASN A 31 -10.41 15.41 8.91
CA ASN A 31 -11.27 15.06 10.04
C ASN A 31 -11.16 13.58 10.43
N TYR A 32 -10.53 12.75 9.61
CA TYR A 32 -10.46 11.32 9.90
C TYR A 32 -9.55 11.02 11.10
N ARG A 33 -10.06 10.19 11.99
CA ARG A 33 -9.32 9.68 13.15
C ARG A 33 -9.27 8.16 13.09
N HIS A 34 -8.10 7.62 13.27
CA HIS A 34 -7.97 6.17 13.31
C HIS A 34 -8.55 5.57 14.60
N PRO A 35 -9.07 4.35 14.53
CA PRO A 35 -9.42 3.61 15.74
C PRO A 35 -8.19 3.33 16.62
N ASP A 36 -7.02 3.14 16.01
CA ASP A 36 -5.74 3.10 16.72
C ASP A 36 -5.34 4.51 17.13
N SER A 37 -5.39 4.82 18.41
CA SER A 37 -5.18 6.18 18.98
C SER A 37 -3.84 6.82 18.64
N ALA A 38 -2.91 6.04 18.14
CA ALA A 38 -1.57 6.45 17.78
C ALA A 38 -1.45 7.10 16.38
N LEU A 39 -2.51 7.04 15.57
CA LEU A 39 -2.46 7.40 14.15
C LEU A 39 -3.01 8.80 13.86
N VAL A 40 -2.70 9.78 14.68
CA VAL A 40 -3.08 11.17 14.43
C VAL A 40 -1.98 11.83 13.60
N SER A 41 -2.02 11.62 12.29
CA SER A 41 -0.88 12.00 11.46
C SER A 41 -1.07 13.30 10.69
N TYR A 42 -2.23 13.54 10.11
CA TYR A 42 -2.44 14.74 9.28
C TYR A 42 -2.31 16.06 10.05
N PRO A 43 -2.99 16.30 11.19
CA PRO A 43 -2.84 17.54 11.94
C PRO A 43 -1.40 17.79 12.39
N VAL A 44 -0.64 16.72 12.62
CA VAL A 44 0.77 16.81 12.99
C VAL A 44 1.61 17.41 11.87
N ALA A 45 1.46 16.89 10.65
CA ALA A 45 2.22 17.40 9.49
C ALA A 45 1.81 18.85 9.13
N ALA A 46 0.51 19.15 9.20
CA ALA A 46 -0.02 20.48 8.87
C ALA A 46 0.40 21.57 9.86
N ALA A 47 0.66 21.21 11.13
CA ALA A 47 1.02 22.19 12.18
C ALA A 47 2.40 22.85 12.01
N GLY A 48 3.23 22.35 11.10
CA GLY A 48 4.58 22.88 10.88
C GLY A 48 5.68 21.85 11.10
N PRO A 49 6.94 22.23 11.32
CA PRO A 49 8.02 21.30 11.65
C PRO A 49 7.66 20.44 12.88
N LEU A 50 8.06 19.17 12.85
CA LEU A 50 7.72 18.23 13.92
C LEU A 50 8.36 18.59 15.28
N GLY A 51 9.34 19.48 15.28
CA GLY A 51 10.02 19.90 16.49
C GLY A 51 11.27 20.71 16.18
N THR A 52 12.25 20.66 17.08
CA THR A 52 13.52 21.37 16.95
C THR A 52 14.70 20.45 17.21
N LEU A 53 15.82 20.71 16.56
CA LEU A 53 17.10 20.09 16.85
C LEU A 53 18.01 21.05 17.59
N PRO A 54 18.91 20.58 18.46
CA PRO A 54 20.00 21.38 19.02
C PRO A 54 20.85 22.02 17.91
N ALA A 55 21.50 23.14 18.22
CA ALA A 55 22.48 23.71 17.32
C ALA A 55 23.60 22.71 17.01
N GLY A 56 23.97 22.59 15.73
CA GLY A 56 25.00 21.66 15.29
C GLY A 56 24.86 21.24 13.82
N ASN A 57 25.86 20.53 13.35
CA ASN A 57 25.87 19.95 12.01
C ASN A 57 25.60 18.44 12.11
N TYR A 58 24.51 18.00 11.50
CA TYR A 58 24.08 16.62 11.56
C TYR A 58 24.40 15.90 10.25
N LYS A 59 24.99 14.72 10.34
CA LYS A 59 25.17 13.82 9.21
C LYS A 59 24.18 12.65 9.34
N ILE A 60 23.18 12.63 8.46
CA ILE A 60 22.07 11.68 8.52
C ILE A 60 22.07 10.83 7.24
N ALA A 61 21.82 9.52 7.37
CA ALA A 61 21.57 8.67 6.24
C ALA A 61 20.08 8.33 6.13
N ILE A 62 19.58 8.25 4.90
CA ILE A 62 18.29 7.66 4.54
C ILE A 62 18.57 6.49 3.60
N VAL A 63 18.16 5.30 3.97
CA VAL A 63 18.32 4.09 3.15
C VAL A 63 16.98 3.78 2.48
N GLY A 64 16.89 4.01 1.18
CA GLY A 64 15.68 3.89 0.36
C GLY A 64 15.09 5.22 -0.07
N GLY A 65 15.05 5.45 -1.38
CA GLY A 65 14.51 6.66 -2.04
C GLY A 65 13.02 6.57 -2.39
N GLY A 66 12.27 5.67 -1.75
CA GLY A 66 10.82 5.56 -1.91
C GLY A 66 10.03 6.64 -1.14
N ALA A 67 8.71 6.54 -1.19
CA ALA A 67 7.80 7.53 -0.59
C ALA A 67 8.11 7.83 0.89
N GLY A 68 8.36 6.80 1.71
CA GLY A 68 8.70 6.99 3.12
C GLY A 68 10.03 7.71 3.34
N GLY A 69 11.06 7.36 2.55
CA GLY A 69 12.38 8.03 2.64
C GLY A 69 12.33 9.49 2.20
N ILE A 70 11.61 9.76 1.12
CA ILE A 70 11.47 11.15 0.61
C ILE A 70 10.59 12.00 1.51
N ALA A 71 9.53 11.44 2.12
CA ALA A 71 8.76 12.16 3.14
C ALA A 71 9.61 12.49 4.38
N ALA A 72 10.41 11.53 4.85
CA ALA A 72 11.35 11.80 5.93
C ALA A 72 12.36 12.90 5.56
N LEU A 73 12.87 12.90 4.32
CA LEU A 73 13.75 13.95 3.82
C LEU A 73 13.06 15.31 3.82
N TYR A 74 11.78 15.39 3.41
CA TYR A 74 11.02 16.62 3.43
C TYR A 74 10.86 17.18 4.85
N GLU A 75 10.53 16.32 5.82
CA GLU A 75 10.44 16.73 7.23
C GLU A 75 11.80 17.14 7.81
N LEU A 76 12.90 16.49 7.40
CA LEU A 76 14.25 16.94 7.75
C LEU A 76 14.57 18.32 7.15
N GLY A 77 14.08 18.62 5.93
CA GLY A 77 14.18 19.96 5.33
C GLY A 77 13.46 21.00 6.17
N ARG A 78 12.23 20.72 6.60
CA ARG A 78 11.48 21.62 7.49
C ARG A 78 12.20 21.85 8.83
N LEU A 79 12.82 20.82 9.39
CA LEU A 79 13.65 20.93 10.60
C LEU A 79 14.91 21.75 10.35
N ALA A 80 15.60 21.53 9.24
CA ALA A 80 16.80 22.27 8.88
C ALA A 80 16.54 23.78 8.82
N ALA A 81 15.39 24.18 8.28
CA ALA A 81 14.99 25.60 8.22
C ALA A 81 14.92 26.27 9.61
N THR A 82 14.61 25.51 10.67
CA THR A 82 14.52 26.01 12.05
C THR A 82 15.86 26.11 12.76
N LEU A 83 16.92 25.54 12.23
CA LEU A 83 18.24 25.56 12.85
C LEU A 83 18.84 26.99 12.90
N PRO A 84 19.65 27.32 13.93
CA PRO A 84 20.35 28.58 13.98
C PRO A 84 21.39 28.73 12.86
N ALA A 85 21.90 29.92 12.67
CA ALA A 85 22.98 30.19 11.72
C ALA A 85 24.23 29.34 12.06
N GLY A 86 24.93 28.85 11.05
CA GLY A 86 26.10 27.97 11.20
C GLY A 86 25.78 26.52 11.53
N SER A 87 24.50 26.15 11.64
CA SER A 87 24.03 24.77 11.81
C SER A 87 23.36 24.25 10.54
N GLY A 88 23.40 22.93 10.31
CA GLY A 88 22.81 22.32 9.12
C GLY A 88 22.60 20.84 9.23
N ILE A 89 21.92 20.27 8.24
CA ILE A 89 21.71 18.84 8.08
C ILE A 89 22.29 18.42 6.74
N ASN A 90 23.21 17.47 6.75
CA ASN A 90 23.72 16.80 5.57
C ASN A 90 23.09 15.40 5.50
N VAL A 91 22.29 15.16 4.47
CA VAL A 91 21.61 13.89 4.25
C VAL A 91 22.25 13.14 3.10
N GLN A 92 22.60 11.88 3.34
CA GLN A 92 22.96 10.94 2.26
C GLN A 92 21.80 9.96 2.05
N VAL A 93 21.25 9.95 0.83
CA VAL A 93 20.19 9.03 0.41
C VAL A 93 20.82 7.88 -0.33
N TYR A 94 20.67 6.67 0.19
CA TYR A 94 21.11 5.44 -0.46
C TYR A 94 19.94 4.85 -1.25
N GLU A 95 20.10 4.71 -2.56
CA GLU A 95 19.11 4.08 -3.42
C GLU A 95 19.78 3.05 -4.31
N ALA A 96 19.36 1.81 -4.17
CA ALA A 96 19.97 0.69 -4.88
C ALA A 96 19.40 0.46 -6.27
N ASP A 97 18.14 0.87 -6.49
CA ASP A 97 17.48 0.64 -7.78
C ASP A 97 18.06 1.57 -8.86
N PRO A 98 18.69 1.00 -9.90
CA PRO A 98 19.27 1.81 -10.95
C PRO A 98 18.21 2.59 -11.76
N ASP A 99 16.94 2.20 -11.70
CA ASP A 99 15.84 2.88 -12.41
C ASP A 99 15.14 3.94 -11.55
N SER A 100 15.69 4.22 -10.37
CA SER A 100 15.18 5.29 -9.50
C SER A 100 15.33 6.66 -10.16
N PHE A 101 14.33 7.52 -9.96
CA PHE A 101 14.35 8.91 -10.41
C PHE A 101 15.51 9.71 -9.79
N LEU A 102 16.10 9.21 -8.71
CA LEU A 102 17.23 9.85 -8.02
C LEU A 102 18.55 9.75 -8.79
N HIS A 103 18.62 8.88 -9.79
CA HIS A 103 19.84 8.68 -10.58
C HIS A 103 19.71 9.36 -11.94
N ASP A 104 20.58 10.35 -12.20
CA ASP A 104 20.68 10.97 -13.52
C ASP A 104 21.18 9.94 -14.54
N ARG A 105 20.36 9.67 -15.55
CA ARG A 105 20.75 8.86 -16.70
C ARG A 105 20.66 9.68 -17.98
N PRO A 106 21.76 10.33 -18.39
CA PRO A 106 21.81 10.94 -19.71
C PRO A 106 21.77 9.84 -20.78
N GLY A 107 20.79 9.88 -21.67
CA GLY A 107 20.81 9.07 -22.89
C GLY A 107 19.75 7.98 -23.06
N ILE A 108 18.80 7.77 -22.13
CA ILE A 108 17.77 6.73 -22.25
C ILE A 108 16.53 7.21 -23.07
N LYS A 109 16.70 8.10 -24.04
CA LYS A 109 15.61 8.49 -24.95
C LYS A 109 15.22 7.44 -25.99
N ALA A 110 15.92 6.33 -26.08
CA ALA A 110 15.77 5.36 -27.16
C ALA A 110 15.13 4.01 -26.72
N ILE A 111 14.71 3.84 -25.46
CA ILE A 111 14.10 2.60 -25.01
C ILE A 111 12.59 2.74 -25.16
N LYS A 112 11.96 1.80 -25.89
CA LYS A 112 10.53 1.77 -26.18
C LYS A 112 9.66 1.74 -24.91
N VAL A 113 10.15 1.13 -23.82
CA VAL A 113 9.52 1.12 -22.49
C VAL A 113 10.54 1.63 -21.48
N ARG A 114 10.24 2.75 -20.85
CA ARG A 114 11.06 3.36 -19.81
C ARG A 114 10.43 3.13 -18.44
N GLY A 115 11.14 2.45 -17.55
CA GLY A 115 10.75 2.39 -16.12
C GLY A 115 11.22 3.64 -15.37
N LEU A 116 10.34 4.22 -14.56
CA LEU A 116 10.67 5.23 -13.55
C LEU A 116 10.20 4.72 -12.20
N LYS A 117 11.06 4.82 -11.20
CA LYS A 117 10.78 4.26 -9.88
C LYS A 117 11.11 5.23 -8.74
N ALA A 118 10.25 5.20 -7.73
CA ALA A 118 10.48 5.74 -6.40
C ALA A 118 10.02 4.66 -5.40
N GLY A 119 10.78 3.57 -5.30
CA GLY A 119 10.38 2.35 -4.60
C GLY A 119 9.13 1.74 -5.24
N ARG A 120 8.04 1.56 -4.47
CA ARG A 120 6.76 1.01 -4.96
C ARG A 120 5.82 2.04 -5.59
N VAL A 121 6.22 3.29 -5.71
CA VAL A 121 5.64 4.24 -6.66
C VAL A 121 6.43 4.07 -7.95
N SER A 122 5.83 3.44 -8.95
CA SER A 122 6.58 2.96 -10.11
C SER A 122 5.68 2.94 -11.35
N ALA A 123 6.21 3.44 -12.46
CA ALA A 123 5.51 3.50 -13.73
C ALA A 123 6.40 2.96 -14.86
N ALA A 124 5.77 2.46 -15.92
CA ALA A 124 6.41 2.17 -17.19
C ALA A 124 5.78 3.04 -18.27
N LEU A 125 6.61 3.76 -19.01
CA LEU A 125 6.17 4.63 -20.11
C LEU A 125 6.39 3.91 -21.43
N VAL A 126 5.37 3.87 -22.28
CA VAL A 126 5.39 3.27 -23.60
C VAL A 126 5.32 4.37 -24.64
N HIS A 127 6.40 4.52 -25.40
CA HIS A 127 6.41 5.46 -26.52
C HIS A 127 5.59 4.93 -27.69
N ASN A 128 4.57 5.66 -28.08
CA ASN A 128 3.64 5.27 -29.15
C ASN A 128 4.23 5.40 -30.58
N GLY A 129 5.47 5.80 -30.68
CA GLY A 129 6.21 5.88 -31.97
C GLY A 129 5.99 7.19 -32.74
N ASP A 130 4.91 7.90 -32.45
CA ASP A 130 4.63 9.24 -32.94
C ASP A 130 4.70 10.23 -31.79
N PRO A 131 5.55 11.25 -31.82
CA PRO A 131 5.61 12.26 -30.77
C PRO A 131 4.28 13.01 -30.52
N SER A 132 3.41 13.06 -31.52
CA SER A 132 2.09 13.70 -31.41
C SER A 132 1.07 12.83 -30.68
N SER A 133 1.27 11.52 -30.59
CA SER A 133 0.33 10.60 -29.93
C SER A 133 0.50 10.49 -28.40
N GLY A 134 1.56 11.11 -27.86
CA GLY A 134 1.91 11.04 -26.45
C GLY A 134 2.35 9.64 -25.98
N ASP A 135 2.79 9.53 -24.76
CA ASP A 135 3.16 8.26 -24.14
C ASP A 135 1.97 7.61 -23.44
N THR A 136 1.86 6.28 -23.53
CA THR A 136 0.94 5.51 -22.69
C THR A 136 1.65 5.13 -21.40
N ILE A 137 0.96 5.30 -20.26
CA ILE A 137 1.54 5.11 -18.94
C ILE A 137 0.91 3.92 -18.26
N TYR A 138 1.77 3.03 -17.77
CA TYR A 138 1.39 1.87 -16.97
C TYR A 138 1.83 2.08 -15.52
N GLU A 139 0.90 2.39 -14.65
CA GLU A 139 1.15 2.51 -13.21
C GLU A 139 1.29 1.13 -12.58
N VAL A 140 2.50 0.61 -12.60
CA VAL A 140 2.79 -0.74 -12.08
C VAL A 140 2.77 -0.80 -10.56
N GLY A 141 3.05 0.32 -9.89
CA GLY A 141 2.99 0.48 -8.43
C GLY A 141 1.70 1.16 -7.95
N ALA A 142 1.87 2.16 -7.07
CA ALA A 142 0.78 3.00 -6.57
C ALA A 142 0.10 3.75 -7.74
N MET A 143 -1.22 3.62 -7.87
CA MET A 143 -1.93 4.15 -9.03
C MET A 143 -3.15 5.01 -8.69
N ARG A 144 -3.62 4.97 -7.44
CA ARG A 144 -4.85 5.65 -7.01
C ARG A 144 -4.73 6.05 -5.55
N PHE A 145 -5.36 7.16 -5.18
CA PHE A 145 -5.16 7.84 -3.90
C PHE A 145 -6.49 8.11 -3.24
N PRO A 146 -6.77 7.50 -2.06
CA PRO A 146 -8.01 7.70 -1.34
C PRO A 146 -8.18 9.16 -0.88
N GLU A 147 -9.40 9.68 -0.99
CA GLU A 147 -9.76 11.01 -0.50
C GLU A 147 -9.44 11.19 0.98
N ILE A 148 -9.63 10.13 1.76
CA ILE A 148 -9.41 10.11 3.20
C ILE A 148 -7.93 10.15 3.60
N ALA A 149 -7.00 9.93 2.67
CA ALA A 149 -5.55 9.87 2.91
C ALA A 149 -4.97 11.28 3.15
N GLY A 150 -5.19 11.82 4.33
CA GLY A 150 -4.89 13.22 4.66
C GLY A 150 -3.42 13.61 4.51
N LEU A 151 -2.46 12.75 4.88
CA LEU A 151 -1.03 13.01 4.67
C LEU A 151 -0.65 12.97 3.21
N THR A 152 -1.23 12.04 2.44
CA THR A 152 -0.98 11.96 1.00
C THR A 152 -1.36 13.26 0.31
N TRP A 153 -2.53 13.80 0.63
CA TRP A 153 -2.99 15.08 0.08
C TRP A 153 -2.25 16.28 0.66
N HIS A 154 -1.79 16.21 1.90
CA HIS A 154 -0.92 17.24 2.48
C HIS A 154 0.40 17.37 1.70
N TYR A 155 1.07 16.25 1.45
CA TYR A 155 2.32 16.27 0.68
C TYR A 155 2.07 16.54 -0.82
N ALA A 156 0.92 16.11 -1.38
CA ALA A 156 0.53 16.50 -2.74
C ALA A 156 0.30 18.03 -2.85
N SER A 157 -0.33 18.64 -1.86
CA SER A 157 -0.45 20.11 -1.78
C SER A 157 0.92 20.80 -1.72
N ALA A 158 1.85 20.27 -0.94
CA ALA A 158 3.21 20.80 -0.90
C ALA A 158 3.95 20.66 -2.24
N ALA A 159 3.69 19.60 -3.00
CA ALA A 159 4.34 19.31 -4.28
C ALA A 159 3.72 20.05 -5.47
N PHE A 160 2.39 20.20 -5.50
CA PHE A 160 1.63 20.69 -6.66
C PHE A 160 0.84 21.99 -6.39
N GLY A 161 0.59 22.31 -5.12
CA GLY A 161 -0.32 23.37 -4.72
C GLY A 161 -1.79 22.91 -4.62
N ASP A 162 -2.59 23.62 -3.83
CA ASP A 162 -3.99 23.27 -3.54
C ASP A 162 -4.90 23.38 -4.78
N ALA A 163 -4.59 24.23 -5.74
CA ALA A 163 -5.38 24.45 -6.95
C ALA A 163 -5.17 23.37 -8.03
N ALA A 164 -4.20 22.47 -7.85
CA ALA A 164 -3.88 21.46 -8.86
C ALA A 164 -5.08 20.49 -9.06
N PRO A 165 -5.50 20.23 -10.33
CA PRO A 165 -6.68 19.44 -10.63
C PRO A 165 -6.46 17.95 -10.41
N ILE A 166 -7.48 17.27 -9.89
CA ILE A 166 -7.51 15.81 -9.74
C ILE A 166 -8.75 15.24 -10.44
N LYS A 167 -8.72 13.95 -10.75
CA LYS A 167 -9.83 13.23 -11.37
C LYS A 167 -10.17 11.98 -10.56
N VAL A 168 -11.44 11.60 -10.57
CA VAL A 168 -11.87 10.33 -9.99
C VAL A 168 -11.19 9.19 -10.75
N PHE A 169 -10.60 8.27 -10.02
CA PHE A 169 -9.98 7.08 -10.61
C PHE A 169 -11.08 6.12 -11.11
N PRO A 170 -10.96 5.56 -12.34
CA PRO A 170 -12.00 4.74 -12.96
C PRO A 170 -12.05 3.31 -12.38
N ASN A 171 -12.22 3.20 -11.08
CA ASN A 171 -12.38 1.90 -10.42
C ASN A 171 -13.63 1.16 -10.92
N PRO A 172 -13.63 -0.17 -10.92
CA PRO A 172 -14.86 -0.95 -11.03
C PRO A 172 -15.94 -0.41 -10.08
N GLY A 173 -17.15 -0.27 -10.58
CA GLY A 173 -18.30 0.31 -9.86
C GLY A 173 -18.33 1.85 -9.76
N LYS A 174 -17.24 2.57 -10.02
CA LYS A 174 -17.26 4.03 -10.27
C LYS A 174 -17.53 4.35 -11.74
N VAL A 175 -17.21 3.40 -12.60
CA VAL A 175 -17.53 3.40 -14.03
C VAL A 175 -18.43 2.20 -14.34
N PRO A 176 -19.16 2.20 -15.45
CA PRO A 176 -19.91 1.02 -15.88
C PRO A 176 -19.03 -0.23 -15.90
N THR A 177 -19.43 -1.21 -15.13
CA THR A 177 -18.66 -2.42 -14.87
C THR A 177 -19.45 -3.66 -15.19
N GLU A 178 -18.81 -4.66 -15.80
CA GLU A 178 -19.34 -5.98 -16.02
C GLU A 178 -18.66 -6.99 -15.08
N PHE A 179 -19.45 -7.74 -14.33
CA PHE A 179 -18.96 -8.86 -13.51
C PHE A 179 -19.39 -10.17 -14.13
N VAL A 180 -18.44 -11.07 -14.35
CA VAL A 180 -18.66 -12.39 -14.93
C VAL A 180 -18.26 -13.47 -13.95
N PHE A 181 -19.20 -14.34 -13.61
CA PHE A 181 -18.99 -15.49 -12.72
C PHE A 181 -19.69 -16.72 -13.29
N GLY A 182 -18.92 -17.71 -13.72
CA GLY A 182 -19.44 -18.83 -14.47
C GLY A 182 -20.20 -18.36 -15.73
N ASN A 183 -21.50 -18.70 -15.79
CA ASN A 183 -22.39 -18.29 -16.89
C ASN A 183 -23.18 -17.00 -16.59
N ARG A 184 -22.95 -16.38 -15.44
CA ARG A 184 -23.63 -15.16 -15.01
C ARG A 184 -22.86 -13.94 -15.47
N VAL A 185 -23.62 -12.93 -15.90
CA VAL A 185 -23.11 -11.60 -16.20
C VAL A 185 -23.98 -10.59 -15.46
N ASP A 186 -23.37 -9.79 -14.61
CA ASP A 186 -24.02 -8.69 -13.91
C ASP A 186 -23.37 -7.36 -14.38
N ARG A 187 -24.20 -6.35 -14.70
CA ARG A 187 -23.71 -5.01 -15.04
C ARG A 187 -24.16 -4.02 -13.99
N TYR A 188 -23.27 -3.13 -13.61
CA TYR A 188 -23.55 -2.18 -12.54
C TYR A 188 -22.67 -0.93 -12.63
N VAL A 189 -23.14 0.12 -11.94
CA VAL A 189 -22.36 1.32 -11.59
C VAL A 189 -22.87 1.81 -10.22
N GLY A 190 -22.11 1.63 -9.19
CA GLY A 190 -22.53 1.93 -7.81
C GLY A 190 -23.02 0.72 -7.04
N GLY A 191 -23.52 0.96 -5.82
CA GLY A 191 -23.90 -0.09 -4.87
C GLY A 191 -25.40 -0.21 -4.58
N ASP A 192 -26.23 0.73 -5.07
CA ASP A 192 -27.68 0.68 -4.87
C ASP A 192 -28.32 -0.33 -5.84
N PRO A 193 -29.39 -1.03 -5.46
CA PRO A 193 -30.08 -1.96 -6.38
C PRO A 193 -30.48 -1.34 -7.71
N LYS A 194 -30.87 -0.05 -7.70
CA LYS A 194 -31.17 0.70 -8.92
C LYS A 194 -29.99 0.89 -9.85
N ASP A 195 -28.76 0.74 -9.36
CA ASP A 195 -27.52 0.89 -10.11
C ASP A 195 -27.09 -0.42 -10.81
N TRP A 196 -27.87 -1.48 -10.65
CA TRP A 196 -27.64 -2.79 -11.23
C TRP A 196 -28.63 -3.11 -12.36
N GLU A 197 -28.17 -3.84 -13.37
CA GLU A 197 -29.04 -4.34 -14.46
C GLU A 197 -30.10 -5.32 -13.90
N ASP A 198 -29.68 -6.21 -13.00
CA ASP A 198 -30.57 -7.07 -12.22
C ASP A 198 -30.52 -6.66 -10.74
N PRO A 199 -31.53 -5.94 -10.20
CA PRO A 199 -31.61 -5.56 -8.81
C PRO A 199 -31.82 -6.75 -7.86
N ASN A 200 -32.12 -7.93 -8.36
CA ASN A 200 -32.27 -9.18 -7.61
C ASN A 200 -31.09 -10.12 -7.77
N SER A 201 -30.02 -9.68 -8.42
CA SER A 201 -28.81 -10.48 -8.64
C SER A 201 -28.32 -11.15 -7.36
N PRO A 202 -27.99 -12.46 -7.37
CA PRO A 202 -27.32 -13.12 -6.25
C PRO A 202 -26.03 -12.43 -5.83
N THR A 203 -25.31 -11.81 -6.76
CA THR A 203 -24.10 -11.02 -6.47
C THR A 203 -24.44 -9.83 -5.58
N LEU A 204 -25.48 -9.07 -5.92
CA LEU A 204 -25.92 -7.92 -5.11
C LEU A 204 -26.45 -8.38 -3.75
N LYS A 205 -27.17 -9.50 -3.69
CA LYS A 205 -27.68 -10.07 -2.43
C LYS A 205 -26.55 -10.49 -1.49
N VAL A 206 -25.58 -11.27 -1.97
CA VAL A 206 -24.45 -11.68 -1.12
C VAL A 206 -23.59 -10.51 -0.70
N LEU A 207 -23.41 -9.51 -1.56
CA LEU A 207 -22.71 -8.27 -1.23
C LEU A 207 -23.42 -7.55 -0.06
N GLY A 208 -24.74 -7.39 -0.15
CA GLY A 208 -25.53 -6.76 0.92
C GLY A 208 -25.46 -7.52 2.24
N VAL A 209 -25.54 -8.86 2.17
CA VAL A 209 -25.43 -9.75 3.35
C VAL A 209 -24.06 -9.63 4.01
N VAL A 210 -22.96 -9.73 3.24
CA VAL A 210 -21.62 -9.69 3.81
C VAL A 210 -21.28 -8.28 4.32
N ALA A 211 -21.64 -7.24 3.58
CA ALA A 211 -21.42 -5.88 4.04
C ALA A 211 -22.23 -5.55 5.31
N GLY A 212 -23.49 -5.98 5.37
CA GLY A 212 -24.32 -5.84 6.58
C GLY A 212 -23.76 -6.62 7.77
N GLY A 213 -23.30 -7.85 7.55
CA GLY A 213 -22.69 -8.67 8.59
C GLY A 213 -21.38 -8.12 9.13
N LEU A 214 -20.55 -7.52 8.28
CA LEU A 214 -19.28 -6.89 8.69
C LEU A 214 -19.47 -5.50 9.30
N ALA A 215 -20.34 -4.68 8.71
CA ALA A 215 -20.41 -3.25 9.03
C ALA A 215 -21.67 -2.84 9.80
N GLY A 216 -22.74 -3.62 9.73
CA GLY A 216 -24.03 -3.31 10.36
C GLY A 216 -24.82 -2.23 9.59
N ASN A 217 -25.74 -1.60 10.30
CA ASN A 217 -26.62 -0.56 9.76
C ASN A 217 -26.42 0.78 10.49
N PRO A 218 -25.89 1.81 9.84
CA PRO A 218 -25.62 3.08 10.52
C PRO A 218 -26.87 3.85 10.95
N GLN A 219 -28.02 3.58 10.35
CA GLN A 219 -29.29 4.29 10.61
C GLN A 219 -30.36 3.43 11.30
N GLY A 220 -30.04 2.17 11.58
CA GLY A 220 -30.96 1.20 12.17
C GLY A 220 -30.46 0.62 13.49
N PRO A 221 -31.10 -0.44 13.96
CA PRO A 221 -30.60 -1.22 15.09
C PRO A 221 -29.23 -1.84 14.71
N ASP A 222 -28.37 -2.06 15.71
CA ASP A 222 -27.08 -2.72 15.52
C ASP A 222 -27.29 -4.17 15.10
N VAL A 223 -26.69 -4.56 13.98
CA VAL A 223 -26.89 -5.86 13.33
C VAL A 223 -25.59 -6.52 12.85
N ALA A 224 -24.44 -5.86 13.00
CA ALA A 224 -23.15 -6.43 12.63
C ALA A 224 -22.88 -7.71 13.45
N MET A 225 -22.36 -8.74 12.80
CA MET A 225 -21.92 -9.96 13.48
C MET A 225 -20.63 -9.75 14.27
N TYR A 226 -19.85 -8.73 13.89
CA TYR A 226 -18.58 -8.37 14.50
C TYR A 226 -18.61 -6.92 14.98
N PRO A 227 -19.35 -6.61 16.05
CA PRO A 227 -19.46 -5.25 16.57
C PRO A 227 -18.15 -4.82 17.23
N ILE A 228 -17.87 -3.52 17.22
CA ILE A 228 -16.73 -2.92 17.93
C ILE A 228 -17.25 -2.35 19.25
N GLY A 229 -16.97 -3.05 20.34
CA GLY A 229 -17.67 -2.85 21.59
C GLY A 229 -19.16 -3.25 21.45
N ASN A 230 -20.06 -2.29 21.64
CA ASN A 230 -21.50 -2.48 21.44
C ASN A 230 -22.06 -1.69 20.24
N MET A 231 -21.21 -1.31 19.31
CA MET A 231 -21.57 -0.47 18.17
C MET A 231 -21.27 -1.17 16.84
N ASP A 232 -22.14 -0.97 15.87
CA ASP A 232 -21.84 -1.37 14.50
C ASP A 232 -20.61 -0.63 13.97
N PRO A 233 -19.70 -1.30 13.24
CA PRO A 233 -18.56 -0.67 12.59
C PRO A 233 -18.93 0.54 11.73
N ALA A 234 -20.10 0.53 11.08
CA ALA A 234 -20.60 1.68 10.33
C ALA A 234 -20.79 2.94 11.21
N LYS A 235 -21.30 2.80 12.41
CA LYS A 235 -21.45 3.91 13.38
C LYS A 235 -20.10 4.39 13.90
N ILE A 236 -19.17 3.45 14.12
CA ILE A 236 -17.79 3.77 14.47
C ILE A 236 -17.15 4.59 13.35
N ALA A 237 -17.26 4.16 12.08
CA ALA A 237 -16.72 4.89 10.94
C ALA A 237 -17.26 6.32 10.83
N MET A 238 -18.57 6.50 11.05
CA MET A 238 -19.19 7.84 11.10
C MET A 238 -18.58 8.70 12.20
N THR A 239 -18.37 8.14 13.40
CA THR A 239 -17.76 8.87 14.52
C THR A 239 -16.33 9.27 14.22
N LEU A 240 -15.53 8.35 13.64
CA LEU A 240 -14.13 8.61 13.28
C LEU A 240 -13.99 9.69 12.19
N ASN A 241 -15.00 9.84 11.33
CA ASN A 241 -15.04 10.82 10.24
C ASN A 241 -15.75 12.15 10.62
N ALA A 242 -16.37 12.24 11.79
CA ALA A 242 -17.08 13.44 12.20
C ALA A 242 -16.10 14.62 12.41
N ALA A 243 -16.52 15.82 12.00
CA ALA A 243 -15.72 17.04 12.24
C ALA A 243 -15.47 17.28 13.73
N THR A 244 -16.51 17.05 14.54
CA THR A 244 -16.47 17.19 16.00
C THR A 244 -17.10 15.95 16.67
N PRO A 245 -16.36 14.82 16.74
CA PRO A 245 -16.88 13.63 17.41
C PRO A 245 -17.00 13.88 18.92
N PRO A 246 -17.97 13.26 19.62
CA PRO A 246 -18.00 13.27 21.06
C PRO A 246 -16.69 12.69 21.62
N THR A 247 -16.01 13.46 22.48
CA THR A 247 -14.66 13.10 22.96
C THR A 247 -14.67 11.79 23.75
N ASP A 248 -15.66 11.60 24.60
CA ASP A 248 -15.83 10.39 25.41
C ASP A 248 -16.06 9.13 24.54
N VAL A 249 -16.84 9.25 23.47
CA VAL A 249 -17.08 8.16 22.53
C VAL A 249 -15.80 7.83 21.76
N LEU A 250 -15.10 8.85 21.27
CA LEU A 250 -13.83 8.64 20.57
C LEU A 250 -12.79 7.98 21.49
N GLU A 251 -12.67 8.44 22.72
CA GLU A 251 -11.76 7.83 23.69
C GLU A 251 -12.11 6.37 24.00
N ARG A 252 -13.40 6.06 24.14
CA ARG A 252 -13.84 4.66 24.34
C ARG A 252 -13.53 3.79 23.14
N ILE A 253 -13.78 4.27 21.91
CA ILE A 253 -13.39 3.54 20.70
C ILE A 253 -11.87 3.22 20.72
N GLN A 254 -11.05 4.23 20.95
CA GLN A 254 -9.59 4.10 20.83
C GLN A 254 -8.93 3.35 22.00
N LYS A 255 -9.48 3.48 23.22
CA LYS A 255 -8.82 2.94 24.42
C LYS A 255 -9.43 1.62 24.90
N VAL A 256 -10.66 1.31 24.51
CA VAL A 256 -11.40 0.12 24.97
C VAL A 256 -11.88 -0.72 23.81
N PHE A 257 -12.79 -0.23 23.00
CA PHE A 257 -13.54 -1.04 22.04
C PHE A 257 -12.67 -1.62 20.94
N TRP A 258 -11.78 -0.80 20.38
CA TRP A 258 -10.88 -1.27 19.33
C TRP A 258 -9.81 -2.24 19.85
N PRO A 259 -9.13 -2.01 20.97
CA PRO A 259 -8.26 -3.02 21.59
C PRO A 259 -8.97 -4.34 21.91
N GLU A 260 -10.22 -4.32 22.42
CA GLU A 260 -11.01 -5.52 22.64
C GLU A 260 -11.35 -6.25 21.33
N PHE A 261 -11.72 -5.50 20.30
CA PHE A 261 -11.96 -6.06 18.97
C PHE A 261 -10.73 -6.78 18.43
N ILE A 262 -9.55 -6.17 18.55
CA ILE A 262 -8.28 -6.79 18.15
C ILE A 262 -8.04 -8.08 18.96
N ALA A 263 -8.20 -8.03 20.28
CA ALA A 263 -7.96 -9.18 21.14
C ALA A 263 -8.88 -10.37 20.79
N ASN A 264 -10.12 -10.09 20.38
CA ASN A 264 -11.09 -11.12 20.06
C ASN A 264 -10.97 -11.68 18.64
N TYR A 265 -10.56 -10.84 17.67
CA TYR A 265 -10.72 -11.17 16.25
C TYR A 265 -9.42 -11.14 15.41
N ASP A 266 -8.25 -10.82 15.98
CA ASP A 266 -7.00 -10.86 15.22
C ASP A 266 -6.64 -12.29 14.76
N GLY A 267 -7.10 -13.30 15.48
CA GLY A 267 -6.95 -14.70 15.09
C GLY A 267 -7.99 -15.22 14.07
N LEU A 268 -8.99 -14.41 13.70
CA LEU A 268 -10.03 -14.79 12.75
C LEU A 268 -9.70 -14.30 11.35
N THR A 269 -9.78 -15.19 10.36
CA THR A 269 -9.58 -14.80 8.95
C THR A 269 -10.82 -14.10 8.38
N LEU A 270 -10.62 -13.21 7.40
CA LEU A 270 -11.73 -12.64 6.63
C LEU A 270 -12.60 -13.73 5.98
N GLY A 271 -11.98 -14.78 5.44
CA GLY A 271 -12.71 -15.89 4.79
C GLY A 271 -13.62 -16.65 5.75
N ALA A 272 -13.17 -16.90 6.99
CA ALA A 272 -13.99 -17.51 8.02
C ALA A 272 -15.17 -16.61 8.41
N ALA A 273 -14.92 -15.31 8.60
CA ALA A 273 -15.97 -14.34 8.89
C ALA A 273 -17.03 -14.25 7.78
N VAL A 274 -16.58 -14.21 6.50
CA VAL A 274 -17.49 -14.21 5.34
C VAL A 274 -18.34 -15.48 5.32
N ARG A 275 -17.72 -16.65 5.54
CA ARG A 275 -18.46 -17.93 5.56
C ARG A 275 -19.50 -17.96 6.66
N GLU A 276 -19.16 -17.50 7.86
CA GLU A 276 -20.10 -17.43 8.99
C GLU A 276 -21.30 -16.51 8.67
N ILE A 277 -21.05 -15.31 8.15
CA ILE A 277 -22.09 -14.37 7.73
C ILE A 277 -23.03 -14.99 6.69
N VAL A 278 -22.45 -15.62 5.65
CA VAL A 278 -23.20 -16.28 4.58
C VAL A 278 -24.04 -17.44 5.15
N THR A 279 -23.47 -18.25 6.04
CA THR A 279 -24.17 -19.37 6.69
C THR A 279 -25.41 -18.89 7.46
N VAL A 280 -25.23 -17.87 8.31
CA VAL A 280 -26.35 -17.28 9.08
C VAL A 280 -27.42 -16.69 8.18
N ALA A 281 -27.02 -16.02 7.08
CA ALA A 281 -27.97 -15.46 6.12
C ALA A 281 -28.74 -16.53 5.36
N PHE A 282 -28.10 -17.63 5.05
CA PHE A 282 -28.71 -18.78 4.41
C PHE A 282 -29.72 -19.45 5.33
N GLU A 283 -29.36 -19.73 6.59
CA GLU A 283 -30.25 -20.27 7.61
C GLU A 283 -31.49 -19.40 7.87
N LYS A 284 -31.35 -18.09 7.78
CA LYS A 284 -32.46 -17.12 7.90
C LYS A 284 -33.29 -16.99 6.63
N GLY A 285 -32.94 -17.70 5.53
CA GLY A 285 -33.61 -17.60 4.24
C GLY A 285 -33.38 -16.28 3.46
N THR A 286 -32.41 -15.48 3.90
CA THR A 286 -32.02 -14.23 3.18
C THR A 286 -31.33 -14.54 1.86
N LEU A 287 -30.49 -15.59 1.85
CA LEU A 287 -29.89 -16.13 0.64
C LEU A 287 -30.62 -17.45 0.28
N PRO A 288 -31.18 -17.56 -0.94
CA PRO A 288 -31.90 -18.76 -1.37
C PRO A 288 -30.92 -19.90 -1.72
N PRO A 289 -31.38 -21.15 -1.71
CA PRO A 289 -30.61 -22.25 -2.30
C PRO A 289 -30.20 -21.95 -3.74
N VAL A 290 -29.04 -22.43 -4.12
CA VAL A 290 -28.52 -22.27 -5.48
C VAL A 290 -29.04 -23.41 -6.36
N ASP A 291 -29.63 -23.05 -7.51
CA ASP A 291 -30.16 -24.05 -8.45
C ASP A 291 -29.05 -25.01 -8.92
N GLY A 292 -29.29 -26.30 -8.75
CA GLY A 292 -28.34 -27.34 -9.12
C GLY A 292 -27.29 -27.67 -8.04
N ALA A 293 -27.28 -26.99 -6.90
CA ALA A 293 -26.44 -27.38 -5.77
C ALA A 293 -26.92 -28.72 -5.18
N LEU A 294 -25.96 -29.56 -4.80
CA LEU A 294 -26.23 -30.91 -4.25
C LEU A 294 -26.77 -30.81 -2.81
N ASP A 295 -26.32 -29.81 -2.06
CA ASP A 295 -26.68 -29.63 -0.65
C ASP A 295 -26.55 -28.18 -0.20
N VAL A 296 -26.77 -27.96 1.09
CA VAL A 296 -26.67 -26.64 1.77
C VAL A 296 -25.24 -26.11 1.74
N ASP A 297 -24.26 -26.98 1.99
CA ASP A 297 -22.85 -26.58 2.04
C ASP A 297 -22.35 -26.12 0.67
N GLU A 298 -22.83 -26.73 -0.41
CA GLU A 298 -22.50 -26.31 -1.77
C GLU A 298 -23.09 -24.92 -2.07
N SER A 299 -24.34 -24.66 -1.66
CA SER A 299 -24.97 -23.35 -1.78
C SER A 299 -24.23 -22.27 -1.00
N ILE A 300 -23.83 -22.54 0.24
CA ILE A 300 -23.03 -21.63 1.06
C ILE A 300 -21.67 -21.38 0.39
N SER A 301 -21.00 -22.43 -0.07
CA SER A 301 -19.70 -22.33 -0.74
C SER A 301 -19.75 -21.52 -2.03
N TYR A 302 -20.84 -21.65 -2.79
CA TYR A 302 -21.10 -20.83 -3.97
C TYR A 302 -21.14 -19.33 -3.62
N TYR A 303 -21.91 -18.94 -2.59
CA TYR A 303 -22.00 -17.53 -2.20
C TYR A 303 -20.68 -16.99 -1.64
N VAL A 304 -19.93 -17.80 -0.89
CA VAL A 304 -18.59 -17.44 -0.38
C VAL A 304 -17.62 -17.22 -1.55
N GLU A 305 -17.66 -18.09 -2.59
CA GLU A 305 -16.83 -17.93 -3.79
C GLU A 305 -17.27 -16.73 -4.61
N LEU A 306 -18.56 -16.55 -4.83
CA LEU A 306 -19.15 -15.44 -5.56
C LEU A 306 -18.72 -14.10 -4.94
N PHE A 307 -18.84 -13.97 -3.62
CA PHE A 307 -18.36 -12.78 -2.91
C PHE A 307 -16.84 -12.63 -3.04
N GLY A 308 -16.08 -13.71 -2.92
CA GLY A 308 -14.62 -13.66 -3.05
C GLY A 308 -14.15 -13.16 -4.41
N ARG A 309 -14.84 -13.56 -5.48
CA ARG A 309 -14.52 -13.07 -6.84
C ARG A 309 -14.95 -11.63 -7.07
N PHE A 310 -16.11 -11.26 -6.56
CA PHE A 310 -16.64 -9.91 -6.68
C PHE A 310 -15.97 -8.94 -5.70
N GLY A 311 -15.74 -9.37 -4.45
CA GLY A 311 -15.28 -8.55 -3.35
C GLY A 311 -16.30 -7.47 -2.99
N PHE A 312 -15.81 -6.29 -2.68
CA PHE A 312 -16.65 -5.10 -2.46
C PHE A 312 -16.82 -4.28 -3.76
N GLY A 313 -16.91 -4.94 -4.91
CA GLY A 313 -17.06 -4.30 -6.20
C GLY A 313 -15.77 -3.97 -6.93
N THR A 314 -14.63 -4.50 -6.49
CA THR A 314 -13.33 -4.29 -7.12
C THR A 314 -12.66 -5.54 -7.62
N GLY A 315 -13.25 -6.71 -7.36
CA GLY A 315 -12.74 -8.02 -7.76
C GLY A 315 -11.55 -8.52 -6.93
N GLY A 316 -11.23 -9.80 -7.11
CA GLY A 316 -9.97 -10.37 -6.65
C GLY A 316 -9.80 -10.56 -5.14
N PHE A 317 -10.87 -10.56 -4.34
CA PHE A 317 -10.80 -10.68 -2.88
C PHE A 317 -10.56 -12.11 -2.37
N LYS A 318 -10.89 -13.13 -3.15
CA LYS A 318 -10.72 -14.54 -2.74
C LYS A 318 -9.32 -14.85 -2.21
N PRO A 319 -8.23 -14.43 -2.89
CA PRO A 319 -6.88 -14.64 -2.39
C PRO A 319 -6.57 -13.93 -1.07
N LEU A 320 -7.34 -12.92 -0.69
CA LEU A 320 -7.20 -12.16 0.55
C LEU A 320 -8.01 -12.75 1.72
N TYR A 321 -8.67 -13.89 1.54
CA TYR A 321 -9.46 -14.52 2.61
C TYR A 321 -8.64 -14.94 3.84
N ASN A 322 -7.33 -15.07 3.70
CA ASN A 322 -6.42 -15.42 4.79
C ASN A 322 -5.95 -14.23 5.64
N ILE A 323 -6.27 -12.98 5.24
CA ILE A 323 -5.93 -11.81 6.06
C ILE A 323 -6.74 -11.82 7.36
N SER A 324 -6.22 -11.15 8.40
CA SER A 324 -6.94 -10.92 9.64
C SER A 324 -8.24 -10.14 9.41
N LEU A 325 -9.32 -10.51 10.11
CA LEU A 325 -10.54 -9.72 10.13
C LEU A 325 -10.27 -8.29 10.65
N VAL A 326 -9.32 -8.13 11.57
CA VAL A 326 -8.89 -6.82 12.08
C VAL A 326 -8.31 -5.94 10.97
N GLU A 327 -7.50 -6.53 10.07
CA GLU A 327 -6.95 -5.82 8.91
C GLU A 327 -8.08 -5.33 7.98
N MET A 328 -9.03 -6.22 7.65
CA MET A 328 -10.17 -5.84 6.82
C MET A 328 -11.04 -4.78 7.49
N MET A 329 -11.31 -4.93 8.79
CA MET A 329 -12.12 -3.96 9.53
C MET A 329 -11.45 -2.58 9.59
N ARG A 330 -10.14 -2.51 9.73
CA ARG A 330 -9.38 -1.26 9.68
C ARG A 330 -9.56 -0.54 8.35
N LEU A 331 -9.54 -1.29 7.23
CA LEU A 331 -9.80 -0.75 5.91
C LEU A 331 -11.24 -0.28 5.74
N ILE A 332 -12.22 -1.02 6.26
CA ILE A 332 -13.64 -0.62 6.27
C ILE A 332 -13.82 0.70 7.03
N LEU A 333 -13.24 0.81 8.22
CA LEU A 333 -13.35 2.01 9.05
C LEU A 333 -12.65 3.22 8.43
N TRP A 334 -11.62 3.00 7.61
CA TRP A 334 -10.89 4.07 6.92
C TRP A 334 -11.64 4.68 5.75
N ASP A 335 -12.71 4.04 5.26
CA ASP A 335 -13.58 4.54 4.18
C ASP A 335 -12.82 5.08 2.96
N TYR A 336 -12.01 4.24 2.33
CA TYR A 336 -11.24 4.59 1.14
C TYR A 336 -12.03 4.48 -0.18
N SER A 337 -13.32 4.78 -0.15
CA SER A 337 -14.26 4.58 -1.26
C SER A 337 -14.10 5.55 -2.42
N ASN A 338 -13.67 6.78 -2.16
CA ASN A 338 -13.36 7.76 -3.18
C ASN A 338 -11.86 7.80 -3.40
N GLU A 339 -11.44 7.46 -4.60
CA GLU A 339 -10.05 7.44 -5.02
C GLU A 339 -9.86 8.32 -6.25
N TYR A 340 -8.72 8.99 -6.30
CA TYR A 340 -8.38 9.96 -7.33
C TYR A 340 -7.03 9.66 -7.97
N THR A 341 -6.83 10.24 -9.16
CA THR A 341 -5.50 10.38 -9.77
C THR A 341 -4.81 11.61 -9.22
N LEU A 342 -3.48 11.63 -9.20
CA LEU A 342 -2.71 12.85 -8.98
C LEU A 342 -2.67 13.73 -10.25
N PRO A 343 -2.36 15.04 -10.13
CA PRO A 343 -2.23 15.95 -11.28
C PRO A 343 -0.86 15.78 -11.96
N VAL A 344 -0.56 14.58 -12.40
CA VAL A 344 0.74 14.19 -12.97
C VAL A 344 0.54 13.28 -14.18
N THR A 345 1.59 13.17 -14.97
CA THR A 345 1.67 12.19 -16.06
C THR A 345 1.87 10.78 -15.48
N GLU A 346 2.90 10.61 -14.65
CA GLU A 346 3.15 9.40 -13.87
C GLU A 346 3.26 9.71 -12.38
N ASN A 347 2.81 8.80 -11.52
CA ASN A 347 2.77 9.03 -10.08
C ASN A 347 4.16 9.18 -9.43
N VAL A 348 5.22 8.72 -10.09
CA VAL A 348 6.61 8.92 -9.64
C VAL A 348 6.96 10.41 -9.56
N GLU A 349 6.38 11.24 -10.43
CA GLU A 349 6.58 12.69 -10.43
C GLU A 349 6.20 13.34 -9.09
N PHE A 350 5.19 12.79 -8.41
CA PHE A 350 4.82 13.27 -7.07
C PHE A 350 6.00 13.17 -6.09
N ILE A 351 6.64 12.01 -6.04
CA ILE A 351 7.78 11.79 -5.14
C ILE A 351 8.98 12.62 -5.59
N GLN A 352 9.18 12.78 -6.89
CA GLN A 352 10.23 13.63 -7.44
C GLN A 352 10.04 15.11 -7.07
N LYS A 353 8.81 15.62 -7.16
CA LYS A 353 8.50 17.00 -6.74
C LYS A 353 8.66 17.19 -5.24
N LEU A 354 8.23 16.22 -4.43
CA LEU A 354 8.42 16.24 -2.99
C LEU A 354 9.92 16.26 -2.62
N TYR A 355 10.75 15.48 -3.33
CA TYR A 355 12.21 15.49 -3.17
C TYR A 355 12.81 16.89 -3.42
N ARG A 356 12.42 17.54 -4.52
CA ARG A 356 12.86 18.92 -4.82
C ARG A 356 12.38 19.88 -3.73
N LYS A 357 11.13 19.75 -3.33
CA LYS A 357 10.54 20.60 -2.29
C LYS A 357 11.24 20.45 -0.95
N ALA A 358 11.75 19.27 -0.61
CA ALA A 358 12.55 19.07 0.60
C ALA A 358 13.80 19.96 0.63
N GLN A 359 14.46 20.13 -0.51
CA GLN A 359 15.64 20.99 -0.62
C GLN A 359 15.26 22.47 -0.52
N ASP A 360 14.16 22.88 -1.16
CA ASP A 360 13.66 24.26 -1.10
C ASP A 360 13.32 24.69 0.33
N VAL A 361 12.54 23.86 1.05
CA VAL A 361 12.13 24.17 2.42
C VAL A 361 13.29 24.13 3.42
N GLY A 362 14.38 23.47 3.08
CA GLY A 362 15.61 23.43 3.90
C GLY A 362 16.36 24.76 3.98
N ALA A 363 15.95 25.75 3.17
CA ALA A 363 16.47 27.13 3.21
C ALA A 363 18.01 27.23 3.22
N GLY A 364 18.68 26.40 2.43
CA GLY A 364 20.15 26.34 2.32
C GLY A 364 20.87 25.66 3.51
N LYS A 365 20.12 25.18 4.52
CA LYS A 365 20.66 24.44 5.68
C LYS A 365 20.51 22.93 5.54
N LEU A 366 19.86 22.46 4.47
CA LEU A 366 19.78 21.07 4.08
C LEU A 366 20.68 20.84 2.86
N THR A 367 21.61 19.89 2.97
CA THR A 367 22.41 19.40 1.84
C THR A 367 22.04 17.94 1.61
N VAL A 368 21.77 17.58 0.36
CA VAL A 368 21.39 16.21 -0.01
C VAL A 368 22.37 15.64 -1.01
N GLN A 369 22.88 14.45 -0.75
CA GLN A 369 23.70 13.66 -1.67
C GLN A 369 23.01 12.32 -1.90
N VAL A 370 22.95 11.89 -3.15
CA VAL A 370 22.40 10.57 -3.52
C VAL A 370 23.54 9.61 -3.84
N ARG A 371 23.44 8.41 -3.30
CA ARG A 371 24.36 7.32 -3.57
C ARG A 371 23.62 6.15 -4.22
N GLN A 372 24.08 5.76 -5.40
CA GLN A 372 23.60 4.56 -6.08
C GLN A 372 24.31 3.34 -5.48
N GLU A 373 23.94 3.00 -4.26
CA GLU A 373 24.59 1.95 -3.48
C GLU A 373 23.53 1.13 -2.75
N ARG A 374 23.79 -0.16 -2.60
CA ARG A 374 22.98 -1.09 -1.83
C ARG A 374 23.56 -1.22 -0.43
N VAL A 375 22.80 -0.81 0.57
CA VAL A 375 23.17 -1.05 1.97
C VAL A 375 22.97 -2.52 2.30
N ALA A 376 24.02 -3.14 2.82
CA ALA A 376 24.04 -4.56 3.17
C ALA A 376 24.10 -4.79 4.67
N ASN A 377 24.63 -3.81 5.42
CA ASN A 377 24.78 -3.92 6.87
C ASN A 377 24.64 -2.55 7.53
N ALA A 378 24.13 -2.54 8.75
CA ALA A 378 24.01 -1.36 9.59
C ALA A 378 24.37 -1.71 11.03
N CYS A 379 25.23 -0.95 11.67
CA CYS A 379 25.69 -1.21 13.03
C CYS A 379 26.01 0.07 13.79
N HIS A 380 26.11 -0.04 15.11
CA HIS A 380 26.66 1.02 15.94
C HIS A 380 28.19 0.97 15.93
N ALA A 381 28.83 2.12 15.89
CA ALA A 381 30.29 2.26 15.84
C ALA A 381 30.78 3.42 16.70
N GLY A 382 32.10 3.49 16.88
CA GLY A 382 32.78 4.51 17.67
C GLY A 382 32.81 4.22 19.16
N ALA A 383 33.52 5.05 19.91
CA ALA A 383 33.59 4.96 21.35
C ALA A 383 32.19 5.09 21.97
N ALA A 384 31.83 4.16 22.86
CA ALA A 384 30.52 4.08 23.48
C ALA A 384 29.35 4.05 22.46
N LEU A 385 29.55 3.47 21.26
CA LEU A 385 28.52 3.35 20.21
C LEU A 385 27.97 4.73 19.77
N SER A 386 28.82 5.73 19.72
CA SER A 386 28.45 7.14 19.53
C SER A 386 28.02 7.49 18.09
N ARG A 387 28.21 6.58 17.13
CA ARG A 387 27.86 6.76 15.71
C ARG A 387 27.08 5.55 15.19
N ALA A 388 26.25 5.80 14.17
CA ALA A 388 25.73 4.75 13.32
C ALA A 388 26.69 4.53 12.15
N GLN A 389 26.86 3.30 11.69
CA GLN A 389 27.69 2.97 10.54
C GLN A 389 26.90 2.13 9.55
N LEU A 390 27.03 2.45 8.27
CA LEU A 390 26.48 1.68 7.16
C LEU A 390 27.61 1.09 6.35
N LEU A 391 27.43 -0.14 5.91
CA LEU A 391 28.23 -0.80 4.90
C LEU A 391 27.37 -0.98 3.64
N SER A 392 27.85 -0.49 2.54
CA SER A 392 27.15 -0.52 1.25
C SER A 392 28.05 -1.02 0.13
N TYR A 393 27.42 -1.40 -0.98
CA TYR A 393 28.08 -1.80 -2.23
C TYR A 393 27.60 -0.90 -3.35
N ASP A 394 28.54 -0.43 -4.17
CA ASP A 394 28.23 0.26 -5.42
C ASP A 394 27.90 -0.74 -6.55
N SER A 395 27.64 -0.22 -7.75
CA SER A 395 27.37 -1.02 -8.95
C SER A 395 28.53 -1.91 -9.41
N ARG A 396 29.74 -1.67 -8.90
CA ARG A 396 30.95 -2.46 -9.16
C ARG A 396 31.29 -3.43 -8.04
N ASN A 397 30.37 -3.58 -7.06
CA ASN A 397 30.57 -4.33 -5.82
C ASN A 397 31.74 -3.82 -4.95
N ALA A 398 32.17 -2.58 -5.15
CA ALA A 398 33.10 -1.97 -4.23
C ALA A 398 32.42 -1.69 -2.88
N VAL A 399 33.09 -2.03 -1.80
CA VAL A 399 32.57 -1.89 -0.44
C VAL A 399 32.87 -0.51 0.09
N HIS A 400 31.84 0.17 0.58
CA HIS A 400 31.95 1.47 1.23
C HIS A 400 31.45 1.39 2.67
N THR A 401 32.15 2.07 3.56
CA THR A 401 31.79 2.15 4.97
C THR A 401 31.74 3.62 5.37
N GLU A 402 30.59 4.05 5.90
CA GLU A 402 30.37 5.46 6.25
C GLU A 402 29.67 5.57 7.62
N ALA A 403 30.08 6.58 8.38
CA ALA A 403 29.54 6.84 9.73
C ALA A 403 28.59 8.05 9.75
N TYR A 404 27.50 7.92 10.50
CA TYR A 404 26.43 8.90 10.62
C TYR A 404 26.09 9.19 12.08
N ASP A 405 25.48 10.34 12.32
CA ASP A 405 24.89 10.62 13.62
C ASP A 405 23.59 9.84 13.82
N LEU A 406 22.76 9.75 12.78
CA LEU A 406 21.47 9.10 12.80
C LEU A 406 21.18 8.47 11.42
N VAL A 407 20.37 7.41 11.38
CA VAL A 407 20.02 6.68 10.15
C VAL A 407 18.54 6.38 10.13
N ILE A 408 17.87 6.63 8.99
CA ILE A 408 16.51 6.21 8.70
C ILE A 408 16.57 5.08 7.69
N LEU A 409 16.11 3.90 8.07
CA LEU A 409 16.00 2.71 7.22
C LEU A 409 14.62 2.71 6.57
N ALA A 410 14.51 3.32 5.38
CA ALA A 410 13.27 3.56 4.66
C ALA A 410 13.01 2.52 3.56
N VAL A 411 13.27 1.26 3.86
CA VAL A 411 13.09 0.11 2.97
C VAL A 411 11.99 -0.81 3.46
N PRO A 412 11.32 -1.57 2.57
CA PRO A 412 10.36 -2.59 2.97
C PRO A 412 10.99 -3.63 3.91
N HIS A 413 10.16 -4.30 4.71
CA HIS A 413 10.64 -5.29 5.69
C HIS A 413 11.45 -6.43 5.04
N GLU A 414 11.10 -6.86 3.83
CA GLU A 414 11.85 -7.88 3.10
C GLU A 414 13.29 -7.43 2.78
N GLN A 415 13.52 -6.14 2.58
CA GLN A 415 14.84 -5.57 2.36
C GLN A 415 15.55 -5.23 3.68
N LEU A 416 14.78 -4.92 4.72
CA LEU A 416 15.34 -4.63 6.04
C LEU A 416 15.80 -5.91 6.75
N THR A 417 15.06 -7.00 6.60
CA THR A 417 15.38 -8.29 7.25
C THR A 417 16.83 -8.74 6.97
N PRO A 418 17.34 -8.76 5.73
CA PRO A 418 18.74 -9.10 5.47
C PRO A 418 19.73 -8.13 6.10
N ILE A 419 19.41 -6.82 6.13
CA ILE A 419 20.28 -5.82 6.75
C ILE A 419 20.39 -6.08 8.25
N VAL A 420 19.26 -6.30 8.91
CA VAL A 420 19.17 -6.53 10.35
C VAL A 420 19.77 -7.88 10.74
N SER A 421 19.48 -8.94 10.00
CA SER A 421 19.97 -10.28 10.30
C SER A 421 21.50 -10.42 10.10
N ARG A 422 22.07 -9.65 9.17
CA ARG A 422 23.54 -9.60 9.01
C ARG A 422 24.23 -8.73 10.05
N SER A 423 23.50 -7.80 10.64
CA SER A 423 24.03 -6.86 11.62
C SER A 423 24.07 -7.50 13.00
N GLY A 424 25.21 -8.09 13.37
CA GLY A 424 25.42 -8.71 14.67
C GLY A 424 25.28 -10.22 14.74
N PHE A 425 25.03 -10.83 13.64
CA PHE A 425 25.24 -12.26 13.50
C PHE A 425 26.64 -12.49 13.02
N GLU A 426 27.38 -12.76 13.87
CA GLU A 426 28.33 -13.29 14.00
C GLU A 426 28.91 -14.02 13.09
N LEU A 427 29.76 -13.70 12.93
CA LEU A 427 31.10 -13.93 13.02
C LEU A 427 31.47 -15.39 13.04
N ALA A 428 31.06 -16.13 13.97
CA ALA A 428 31.39 -17.54 14.09
C ALA A 428 30.70 -18.38 12.98
N ALA A 429 29.47 -18.07 12.65
CA ALA A 429 28.74 -18.77 11.60
C ALA A 429 29.26 -18.44 10.19
N THR A 430 29.72 -17.22 9.94
CA THR A 430 30.26 -16.83 8.64
C THR A 430 31.65 -17.40 8.35
N GLN A 431 32.47 -17.61 9.36
CA GLN A 431 33.74 -18.35 9.20
C GLN A 431 33.48 -19.76 8.68
N ASN A 432 32.49 -20.45 9.24
CA ASN A 432 32.13 -21.80 8.80
C ASN A 432 31.50 -21.86 7.40
N LEU A 433 30.79 -20.81 6.98
CA LEU A 433 30.19 -20.73 5.65
C LEU A 433 31.22 -20.45 4.55
N GLY A 434 32.28 -19.73 4.86
CA GLY A 434 33.44 -19.52 3.97
C GLY A 434 34.14 -20.83 3.66
N ASP A 435 34.32 -21.69 4.64
CA ASP A 435 34.94 -23.01 4.50
C ASP A 435 34.04 -24.00 3.73
N ALA A 436 32.74 -23.73 3.65
CA ALA A 436 31.80 -24.56 2.89
C ALA A 436 31.76 -24.26 1.37
N GLY A 437 32.67 -23.46 0.85
CA GLY A 437 32.81 -23.21 -0.60
C GLY A 437 31.72 -22.35 -1.21
N LEU A 438 30.98 -21.57 -0.41
CA LEU A 438 29.91 -20.68 -0.87
C LEU A 438 30.44 -19.37 -1.49
N GLY A 439 31.72 -19.20 -1.70
CA GLY A 439 32.33 -18.08 -2.42
C GLY A 439 32.09 -16.69 -1.80
N LEU A 440 31.63 -16.65 -0.57
CA LEU A 440 31.47 -15.41 0.18
C LEU A 440 32.84 -15.07 0.80
N GLU A 441 33.44 -13.99 0.35
CA GLU A 441 34.61 -13.43 1.02
C GLU A 441 34.23 -12.90 2.40
N THR A 442 34.21 -13.80 3.38
CA THR A 442 33.73 -13.56 4.72
C THR A 442 34.71 -12.81 5.61
N ARG A 443 35.94 -12.66 5.19
CA ARG A 443 37.02 -12.08 5.99
C ARG A 443 36.81 -10.64 6.43
N THR A 444 36.02 -9.87 5.67
CA THR A 444 35.81 -8.44 5.93
C THR A 444 34.68 -8.17 6.93
N TYR A 445 33.76 -9.10 7.07
CA TYR A 445 32.56 -8.91 7.91
C TYR A 445 32.78 -9.25 9.35
N SER A 446 33.75 -10.09 9.61
CA SER A 446 33.84 -10.80 10.87
C SER A 446 34.42 -10.01 12.02
N GLN A 447 35.14 -8.96 11.77
CA GLN A 447 35.97 -8.38 12.86
C GLN A 447 35.46 -7.09 13.47
N VAL A 448 34.38 -6.47 12.94
CA VAL A 448 34.21 -5.03 13.19
C VAL A 448 32.84 -4.59 13.69
N TYR A 449 31.76 -5.38 13.59
CA TYR A 449 30.44 -4.81 13.78
C TYR A 449 29.66 -5.36 14.98
N PRO A 450 29.46 -4.54 16.02
CA PRO A 450 28.54 -4.90 17.08
C PRO A 450 27.10 -5.04 16.53
N PRO A 451 26.24 -5.80 17.20
CA PRO A 451 24.84 -5.99 16.78
C PRO A 451 24.13 -4.67 16.54
N LEU A 452 23.30 -4.64 15.46
CA LEU A 452 22.36 -3.55 15.28
C LEU A 452 21.34 -3.62 16.41
N LEU A 453 21.41 -2.70 17.34
CA LEU A 453 20.42 -2.55 18.39
C LEU A 453 19.28 -1.68 17.85
N LEU A 454 18.25 -2.30 17.28
CA LEU A 454 17.01 -1.64 16.90
C LEU A 454 16.12 -1.34 18.11
N SER A 455 16.42 -1.87 19.25
CA SER A 455 15.73 -1.54 20.50
C SER A 455 16.71 -1.34 21.63
N ASN A 456 16.26 -0.60 22.63
CA ASN A 456 17.02 -0.30 23.79
C ASN A 456 17.68 -1.43 24.44
N SER A 457 18.90 -1.32 24.75
CA SER A 457 19.62 -1.90 25.91
C SER A 457 19.32 -3.34 26.33
N SER A 458 18.24 -3.96 25.88
CA SER A 458 17.89 -5.35 26.20
C SER A 458 18.01 -6.22 24.95
N PRO A 459 18.83 -7.26 24.95
CA PRO A 459 18.89 -8.25 23.87
C PRO A 459 17.52 -8.86 23.56
N VAL A 460 16.66 -9.03 24.55
CA VAL A 460 15.29 -9.56 24.38
C VAL A 460 14.41 -8.59 23.59
N ALA A 461 14.48 -7.29 23.87
CA ALA A 461 13.69 -6.30 23.15
C ALA A 461 14.18 -6.17 21.70
N ASN A 462 15.49 -6.24 21.45
CA ASN A 462 16.04 -6.26 20.10
C ASN A 462 15.58 -7.51 19.33
N ALA A 463 15.63 -8.68 19.93
CA ALA A 463 15.14 -9.91 19.31
C ALA A 463 13.66 -9.83 18.94
N ARG A 464 12.81 -9.23 19.79
CA ARG A 464 11.38 -9.04 19.49
C ARG A 464 11.16 -8.18 18.25
N ILE A 465 11.85 -7.06 18.10
CA ILE A 465 11.70 -6.19 16.92
C ILE A 465 12.23 -6.87 15.66
N VAL A 466 13.38 -7.51 15.72
CA VAL A 466 13.94 -8.26 14.59
C VAL A 466 13.01 -9.38 14.14
N THR A 467 12.46 -10.13 15.10
CA THR A 467 11.46 -11.18 14.83
C THR A 467 10.19 -10.58 14.22
N ALA A 468 9.68 -9.48 14.78
CA ALA A 468 8.49 -8.82 14.26
C ALA A 468 8.67 -8.36 12.81
N ILE A 469 9.82 -7.74 12.49
CA ILE A 469 10.15 -7.34 11.11
C ILE A 469 10.15 -8.56 10.18
N GLY A 470 10.77 -9.67 10.60
CA GLY A 470 10.85 -10.89 9.78
C GLY A 470 9.53 -11.64 9.61
N GLN A 471 8.53 -11.37 10.45
CA GLN A 471 7.21 -12.00 10.40
C GLN A 471 6.14 -11.17 9.69
N LEU A 472 6.42 -9.91 9.33
CA LEU A 472 5.48 -9.12 8.55
C LEU A 472 5.20 -9.79 7.21
N HIS A 473 3.93 -9.77 6.79
CA HIS A 473 3.53 -10.36 5.53
C HIS A 473 3.50 -9.32 4.40
N MET A 474 4.18 -9.65 3.28
CA MET A 474 4.11 -8.87 2.05
C MET A 474 3.27 -9.62 1.02
N ALA A 475 2.13 -9.05 0.71
CA ALA A 475 1.22 -9.59 -0.29
C ALA A 475 1.89 -9.61 -1.68
N ARG A 476 1.67 -10.70 -2.39
CA ARG A 476 2.06 -10.84 -3.80
C ARG A 476 1.11 -10.04 -4.67
N SER A 477 1.62 -9.47 -5.76
CA SER A 477 0.80 -8.70 -6.69
C SER A 477 1.40 -8.72 -8.08
N SER A 478 0.54 -8.87 -9.07
CA SER A 478 0.93 -8.83 -10.48
C SER A 478 -0.04 -7.95 -11.27
N LYS A 479 0.50 -7.22 -12.24
CA LYS A 479 -0.27 -6.40 -13.17
C LYS A 479 0.14 -6.71 -14.59
N VAL A 480 -0.84 -6.83 -15.48
CA VAL A 480 -0.64 -7.03 -16.90
C VAL A 480 -1.27 -5.87 -17.65
N PHE A 481 -0.50 -5.25 -18.51
CA PHE A 481 -0.92 -4.08 -19.27
C PHE A 481 -0.83 -4.31 -20.77
N ALA A 482 -1.64 -3.56 -21.49
CA ALA A 482 -1.54 -3.37 -22.92
C ALA A 482 -2.03 -1.97 -23.28
N THR A 483 -1.78 -1.53 -24.52
CA THR A 483 -2.27 -0.28 -25.07
C THR A 483 -3.46 -0.56 -25.98
N VAL A 484 -4.54 0.18 -25.80
CA VAL A 484 -5.73 0.16 -26.65
C VAL A 484 -5.99 1.56 -27.20
N LYS A 485 -6.64 1.65 -28.36
CA LYS A 485 -7.12 2.94 -28.85
C LYS A 485 -8.12 3.54 -27.87
N THR A 486 -8.07 4.84 -27.65
CA THR A 486 -8.96 5.53 -26.71
C THR A 486 -10.44 5.39 -27.11
N ASP A 487 -10.73 5.28 -28.40
CA ASP A 487 -12.07 5.04 -28.94
C ASP A 487 -12.49 3.57 -28.96
N ALA A 488 -11.61 2.63 -28.57
CA ALA A 488 -11.90 1.19 -28.57
C ALA A 488 -13.14 0.83 -27.74
N LEU A 489 -13.41 1.56 -26.67
CA LEU A 489 -14.61 1.38 -25.85
C LEU A 489 -15.89 1.96 -26.47
N ASN A 490 -15.79 2.82 -27.47
CA ASN A 490 -16.94 3.41 -28.16
C ASN A 490 -17.42 2.56 -29.35
N GLN A 491 -16.83 1.38 -29.55
CA GLN A 491 -17.20 0.52 -30.67
C GLN A 491 -18.57 -0.13 -30.44
N PRO A 492 -19.36 -0.39 -31.48
CA PRO A 492 -20.74 -0.92 -31.38
C PRO A 492 -20.81 -2.30 -30.70
N TRP A 493 -19.71 -3.04 -30.65
CA TRP A 493 -19.64 -4.36 -30.01
C TRP A 493 -19.32 -4.30 -28.51
N VAL A 494 -19.01 -3.11 -27.96
CA VAL A 494 -18.83 -2.91 -26.52
C VAL A 494 -20.20 -2.72 -25.89
N PRO A 495 -20.58 -3.53 -24.89
CA PRO A 495 -21.85 -3.32 -24.19
C PRO A 495 -21.92 -1.95 -23.52
N GLN A 496 -23.14 -1.45 -23.40
CA GLN A 496 -23.40 -0.20 -22.71
C GLN A 496 -24.27 -0.46 -21.47
N TRP A 497 -24.01 0.33 -20.44
CA TRP A 497 -24.86 0.40 -19.27
C TRP A 497 -25.17 1.87 -18.95
N ARG A 498 -26.46 2.24 -18.88
CA ARG A 498 -26.92 3.62 -18.67
C ARG A 498 -26.40 4.61 -19.70
N GLY A 499 -26.26 4.19 -20.94
CA GLY A 499 -25.81 5.04 -22.04
C GLY A 499 -24.31 5.27 -22.12
N GLU A 500 -23.53 4.62 -21.24
CA GLU A 500 -22.08 4.66 -21.30
C GLU A 500 -21.49 3.25 -21.58
N PRO A 501 -20.37 3.16 -22.31
CA PRO A 501 -19.71 1.89 -22.55
C PRO A 501 -19.20 1.28 -21.25
N ILE A 502 -19.16 -0.06 -21.19
CA ILE A 502 -18.47 -0.77 -20.09
C ILE A 502 -16.99 -0.44 -20.14
N LYS A 503 -16.44 0.00 -19.00
CA LYS A 503 -15.04 0.45 -18.87
C LYS A 503 -14.21 -0.46 -17.95
N ALA A 504 -14.89 -1.30 -17.17
CA ALA A 504 -14.23 -2.23 -16.26
C ALA A 504 -14.89 -3.60 -16.32
N VAL A 505 -14.09 -4.64 -16.08
CA VAL A 505 -14.53 -6.04 -16.02
C VAL A 505 -13.95 -6.67 -14.74
N ILE A 506 -14.78 -7.42 -14.03
CA ILE A 506 -14.35 -8.33 -12.97
C ILE A 506 -14.73 -9.73 -13.42
N SER A 507 -13.84 -10.70 -13.28
CA SER A 507 -14.16 -12.06 -13.68
C SER A 507 -13.48 -13.12 -12.80
N ASP A 508 -14.07 -14.32 -12.81
CA ASP A 508 -13.51 -15.53 -12.20
C ASP A 508 -12.47 -16.23 -13.07
N SER A 509 -12.18 -15.67 -14.26
CA SER A 509 -11.28 -16.27 -15.26
C SER A 509 -9.79 -16.25 -14.90
N GLY A 510 -9.43 -15.80 -13.69
CA GLY A 510 -8.04 -15.59 -13.26
C GLY A 510 -7.44 -14.25 -13.70
N LEU A 511 -8.21 -13.41 -14.42
CA LEU A 511 -7.83 -12.03 -14.71
C LEU A 511 -8.12 -11.10 -13.52
N ALA A 512 -9.00 -11.51 -12.64
CA ALA A 512 -9.53 -10.79 -11.50
C ALA A 512 -10.20 -9.47 -11.91
N ALA A 513 -9.48 -8.35 -11.87
CA ALA A 513 -10.00 -7.05 -12.28
C ALA A 513 -9.25 -6.51 -13.48
N SER A 514 -9.99 -5.97 -14.44
CA SER A 514 -9.49 -5.36 -15.68
C SER A 514 -10.19 -4.04 -15.91
N TYR A 515 -9.48 -2.98 -16.31
CA TYR A 515 -10.10 -1.70 -16.63
C TYR A 515 -9.22 -0.82 -17.51
N VAL A 516 -9.86 0.07 -18.27
CA VAL A 516 -9.16 1.06 -19.08
C VAL A 516 -8.91 2.31 -18.25
N VAL A 517 -7.65 2.68 -18.15
CA VAL A 517 -7.22 3.93 -17.52
C VAL A 517 -6.92 4.93 -18.65
N PRO A 518 -7.68 6.01 -18.79
CA PRO A 518 -7.43 7.02 -19.79
C PRO A 518 -6.02 7.60 -19.61
N SER A 519 -5.28 7.74 -20.69
CA SER A 519 -4.02 8.49 -20.68
C SER A 519 -4.28 9.96 -20.35
N PRO A 520 -3.33 10.65 -19.72
CA PRO A 520 -3.46 12.09 -19.47
C PRO A 520 -3.70 12.84 -20.79
N ILE A 521 -4.51 13.88 -20.72
CA ILE A 521 -4.73 14.79 -21.85
C ILE A 521 -3.41 15.50 -22.13
N ALA A 522 -2.99 15.55 -23.40
CA ALA A 522 -1.81 16.25 -23.81
C ALA A 522 -1.88 17.77 -23.49
N GLU A 523 -0.73 18.44 -23.41
CA GLU A 523 -0.66 19.88 -23.08
C GLU A 523 -1.45 20.76 -24.06
N ASP A 524 -1.63 20.31 -25.31
CA ASP A 524 -2.45 20.97 -26.34
C ASP A 524 -3.97 20.78 -26.17
N GLY A 525 -4.40 20.05 -25.13
CA GLY A 525 -5.79 19.77 -24.83
C GLY A 525 -6.41 18.67 -25.69
N GLN A 526 -5.64 17.98 -26.52
CA GLN A 526 -6.14 16.86 -27.33
C GLN A 526 -6.25 15.58 -26.49
N ALA A 527 -7.31 14.80 -26.76
CA ALA A 527 -7.43 13.47 -26.19
C ALA A 527 -6.34 12.56 -26.78
N PRO A 528 -5.62 11.80 -25.94
CA PRO A 528 -4.59 10.90 -26.43
C PRO A 528 -5.20 9.82 -27.34
N GLU A 529 -4.48 9.44 -28.39
CA GLU A 529 -4.92 8.38 -29.32
C GLU A 529 -5.04 7.02 -28.63
N TYR A 530 -4.23 6.80 -27.59
CA TYR A 530 -4.17 5.54 -26.88
C TYR A 530 -4.41 5.70 -25.39
N SER A 531 -4.99 4.65 -24.79
CA SER A 531 -5.24 4.51 -23.37
C SER A 531 -4.58 3.24 -22.82
N SER A 532 -4.28 3.24 -21.53
CA SER A 532 -3.76 2.07 -20.84
C SER A 532 -4.88 1.09 -20.54
N LEU A 533 -4.75 -0.14 -20.98
CA LEU A 533 -5.57 -1.26 -20.54
C LEU A 533 -4.81 -2.02 -19.46
N LEU A 534 -5.24 -1.91 -18.21
CA LEU A 534 -4.87 -2.84 -17.16
C LEU A 534 -5.68 -4.13 -17.40
N ALA A 535 -5.06 -5.07 -18.08
CA ALA A 535 -5.72 -6.29 -18.53
C ALA A 535 -5.90 -7.32 -17.42
N SER A 536 -5.08 -7.26 -16.36
CA SER A 536 -5.20 -8.09 -15.17
C SER A 536 -4.53 -7.43 -13.98
N TYR A 537 -5.20 -7.49 -12.83
CA TYR A 537 -4.64 -7.09 -11.54
C TYR A 537 -4.97 -8.15 -10.50
N THR A 538 -3.95 -8.89 -10.10
CA THR A 538 -4.08 -10.05 -9.22
C THR A 538 -3.27 -9.90 -7.94
N TRP A 539 -3.71 -10.62 -6.90
CA TRP A 539 -3.07 -10.66 -5.59
C TRP A 539 -2.87 -12.10 -5.13
N GLU A 540 -1.89 -12.30 -4.24
CA GLU A 540 -1.60 -13.54 -3.54
C GLU A 540 -1.59 -14.77 -4.45
N ASP A 541 -2.43 -15.78 -4.15
CA ASP A 541 -2.53 -17.01 -4.92
C ASP A 541 -2.88 -16.80 -6.39
N ASP A 542 -3.71 -15.82 -6.71
CA ASP A 542 -4.05 -15.51 -8.10
C ASP A 542 -2.84 -14.95 -8.85
N SER A 543 -1.98 -14.15 -8.20
CA SER A 543 -0.69 -13.75 -8.76
C SER A 543 0.25 -14.94 -8.96
N THR A 544 0.32 -15.85 -7.98
CA THR A 544 1.16 -17.04 -8.06
C THR A 544 0.68 -17.97 -9.18
N ARG A 545 -0.63 -18.16 -9.33
CA ARG A 545 -1.22 -18.96 -10.43
C ARG A 545 -0.95 -18.33 -11.78
N LEU A 546 -1.02 -17.00 -11.87
CA LEU A 546 -0.69 -16.27 -13.09
C LEU A 546 0.75 -16.56 -13.51
N GLN A 547 1.69 -16.53 -12.59
CA GLN A 547 3.09 -16.87 -12.84
C GLN A 547 3.28 -18.31 -13.29
N HIS A 548 2.71 -19.25 -12.56
CA HIS A 548 2.83 -20.67 -12.83
C HIS A 548 2.20 -21.06 -14.16
N ASP A 549 0.97 -20.62 -14.37
CA ASP A 549 0.17 -20.99 -15.55
C ASP A 549 0.71 -20.35 -16.84
N PHE A 550 1.47 -19.27 -16.73
CA PHE A 550 2.03 -18.54 -17.86
C PHE A 550 3.53 -18.76 -18.05
N GLY A 551 4.15 -19.65 -17.26
CA GLY A 551 5.56 -19.98 -17.39
C GLY A 551 6.51 -18.83 -17.04
N LEU A 552 6.09 -17.94 -16.15
CA LEU A 552 6.87 -16.82 -15.68
C LEU A 552 7.93 -17.21 -14.64
N TYR A 553 8.75 -18.16 -14.95
CA TYR A 553 10.03 -18.21 -14.26
C TYR A 553 11.05 -17.46 -15.11
N PRO A 554 11.62 -16.35 -14.60
CA PRO A 554 12.60 -15.59 -15.33
C PRO A 554 13.89 -16.41 -15.45
N GLN A 555 14.01 -17.16 -16.51
CA GLN A 555 15.29 -17.81 -16.81
C GLN A 555 16.15 -16.99 -17.76
N ASN A 556 15.62 -15.92 -18.39
CA ASN A 556 16.44 -15.13 -19.30
C ASN A 556 15.80 -13.75 -19.59
N PRO A 557 16.45 -12.62 -19.21
CA PRO A 557 15.96 -11.27 -19.53
C PRO A 557 15.81 -10.99 -21.04
N ALA A 558 16.53 -11.72 -21.90
CA ALA A 558 16.41 -11.59 -23.35
C ALA A 558 15.06 -12.07 -23.91
N THR A 559 14.23 -12.75 -23.08
CA THR A 559 12.93 -13.28 -23.47
C THR A 559 11.75 -12.50 -22.86
N GLU A 560 11.97 -11.40 -22.13
CA GLU A 560 10.89 -10.65 -21.45
C GLU A 560 9.77 -10.22 -22.42
N ALA A 561 10.10 -9.70 -23.60
CA ALA A 561 9.10 -9.34 -24.60
C ALA A 561 8.36 -10.55 -25.16
N GLY A 562 9.03 -11.65 -25.41
CA GLY A 562 8.43 -12.90 -25.86
C GLY A 562 7.58 -13.56 -24.77
N THR A 563 7.99 -13.45 -23.52
CA THR A 563 7.26 -13.96 -22.35
C THR A 563 5.99 -13.13 -22.09
N ALA A 564 6.07 -11.80 -22.15
CA ALA A 564 4.92 -10.92 -21.97
C ALA A 564 3.85 -11.17 -23.05
N ASP A 565 4.24 -11.36 -24.32
CA ASP A 565 3.30 -11.69 -25.38
C ASP A 565 2.67 -13.10 -25.18
N GLY A 566 3.46 -14.08 -24.81
CA GLY A 566 2.98 -15.43 -24.51
C GLY A 566 1.97 -15.46 -23.37
N MET A 567 2.26 -14.75 -22.30
CA MET A 567 1.34 -14.58 -21.17
C MET A 567 0.05 -13.89 -21.59
N TYR A 568 0.16 -12.81 -22.29
CA TYR A 568 -1.00 -12.05 -22.76
C TYR A 568 -1.89 -12.92 -23.66
N ARG A 569 -1.33 -13.68 -24.59
CA ARG A 569 -2.08 -14.62 -25.44
C ARG A 569 -2.76 -15.70 -24.62
N THR A 570 -2.11 -16.22 -23.60
CA THR A 570 -2.73 -17.23 -22.71
C THR A 570 -3.88 -16.63 -21.93
N MET A 571 -3.77 -15.40 -21.44
CA MET A 571 -4.87 -14.64 -20.83
C MET A 571 -6.04 -14.47 -21.80
N VAL A 572 -5.76 -14.03 -23.02
CA VAL A 572 -6.77 -13.87 -24.07
C VAL A 572 -7.48 -15.21 -24.34
N ASN A 573 -6.74 -16.31 -24.44
CA ASN A 573 -7.31 -17.65 -24.64
C ASN A 573 -8.14 -18.12 -23.44
N ARG A 574 -7.78 -17.78 -22.21
CA ARG A 574 -8.58 -18.08 -21.02
C ARG A 574 -9.87 -17.27 -21.02
N ALA A 575 -9.81 -15.99 -21.27
CA ALA A 575 -11.01 -15.16 -21.43
C ALA A 575 -11.97 -15.74 -22.49
N TYR A 576 -11.43 -16.28 -23.59
CA TYR A 576 -12.24 -16.93 -24.63
C TYR A 576 -12.94 -18.20 -24.14
N ARG A 577 -12.30 -19.01 -23.31
CA ARG A 577 -12.85 -20.28 -22.84
C ARG A 577 -14.00 -20.12 -21.85
N TYR A 578 -13.97 -19.06 -21.06
CA TYR A 578 -14.89 -18.88 -19.93
C TYR A 578 -16.24 -18.31 -20.30
N VAL A 579 -16.36 -17.55 -21.38
CA VAL A 579 -17.61 -16.88 -21.70
C VAL A 579 -18.23 -17.41 -23.00
N LYS A 580 -18.74 -18.62 -22.93
CA LYS A 580 -19.86 -19.00 -23.81
C LYS A 580 -21.11 -18.44 -23.15
N TYR A 581 -21.70 -17.41 -23.72
CA TYR A 581 -23.04 -17.00 -23.35
C TYR A 581 -23.98 -18.21 -23.51
N ALA A 582 -24.33 -18.84 -22.39
CA ALA A 582 -25.25 -19.97 -22.37
C ALA A 582 -26.59 -19.45 -22.88
N GLY A 583 -27.05 -20.00 -24.02
CA GLY A 583 -28.39 -19.76 -24.55
C GLY A 583 -28.51 -18.95 -25.83
N SER A 584 -27.44 -18.44 -26.41
CA SER A 584 -27.50 -17.85 -27.75
C SER A 584 -27.05 -18.85 -28.81
N PRO A 585 -27.87 -19.22 -29.78
CA PRO A 585 -27.47 -20.06 -30.91
C PRO A 585 -26.39 -19.42 -31.82
N ASN A 586 -26.13 -18.12 -31.65
CA ASN A 586 -25.08 -17.34 -32.31
C ASN A 586 -24.09 -16.77 -31.27
N ALA A 587 -23.48 -17.61 -30.43
CA ALA A 587 -22.53 -17.19 -29.42
C ALA A 587 -21.42 -16.34 -30.04
N GLN A 588 -21.55 -15.05 -29.93
CA GLN A 588 -20.48 -14.09 -30.25
C GLN A 588 -19.39 -14.23 -29.17
N PRO A 589 -18.12 -14.15 -29.55
CA PRO A 589 -17.06 -14.05 -28.56
C PRO A 589 -17.33 -12.89 -27.58
N TRP A 590 -17.03 -13.11 -26.30
CA TRP A 590 -17.18 -12.05 -25.33
C TRP A 590 -16.46 -10.78 -25.80
N TRP A 591 -17.13 -9.63 -25.71
CA TRP A 591 -16.62 -8.35 -26.19
C TRP A 591 -15.25 -8.02 -25.61
N PHE A 592 -15.02 -8.37 -24.33
CA PHE A 592 -13.75 -8.12 -23.66
C PHE A 592 -12.62 -8.99 -24.24
N TYR A 593 -12.89 -10.22 -24.65
CA TYR A 593 -11.94 -11.03 -25.41
C TYR A 593 -11.48 -10.29 -26.68
N ARG A 594 -12.42 -9.66 -27.39
CA ARG A 594 -12.10 -8.88 -28.58
C ARG A 594 -11.24 -7.67 -28.26
N LEU A 595 -11.55 -6.93 -27.18
CA LEU A 595 -10.73 -5.82 -26.70
C LEU A 595 -9.30 -6.26 -26.38
N LEU A 596 -9.14 -7.37 -25.66
CA LEU A 596 -7.84 -7.95 -25.35
C LEU A 596 -7.08 -8.38 -26.62
N ALA A 597 -7.78 -8.97 -27.61
CA ALA A 597 -7.18 -9.42 -28.86
C ALA A 597 -6.72 -8.27 -29.76
N GLU A 598 -7.48 -7.16 -29.77
CA GLU A 598 -7.18 -5.95 -30.57
C GLU A 598 -6.09 -5.07 -29.91
N ALA A 599 -5.74 -5.30 -28.64
CA ALA A 599 -4.69 -4.54 -27.97
C ALA A 599 -3.33 -4.69 -28.68
N ARG A 600 -2.57 -3.60 -28.74
CA ARG A 600 -1.28 -3.55 -29.46
C ARG A 600 -0.29 -4.59 -28.90
N THR A 601 0.16 -5.48 -29.78
CA THR A 601 1.07 -6.58 -29.42
C THR A 601 2.41 -6.09 -28.88
N ALA A 602 2.90 -5.00 -29.47
CA ALA A 602 4.22 -4.46 -29.14
C ALA A 602 4.31 -3.78 -27.78
N ASP A 603 3.18 -3.47 -27.14
CA ASP A 603 3.07 -2.66 -25.93
C ASP A 603 2.57 -3.49 -24.72
N ARG A 604 2.54 -4.81 -24.87
CA ARG A 604 2.16 -5.71 -23.79
C ARG A 604 3.25 -5.74 -22.74
N PHE A 605 2.85 -5.55 -21.49
CA PHE A 605 3.79 -5.45 -20.38
C PHE A 605 3.27 -6.19 -19.16
N VAL A 606 4.14 -6.96 -18.53
CA VAL A 606 3.84 -7.68 -17.31
C VAL A 606 4.76 -7.18 -16.21
N PHE A 607 4.17 -6.84 -15.07
CA PHE A 607 4.93 -6.48 -13.89
C PHE A 607 4.50 -7.35 -12.72
N ASP A 608 5.46 -8.05 -12.16
CA ASP A 608 5.27 -8.93 -11.03
C ASP A 608 6.11 -8.48 -9.84
N TRP A 609 5.42 -8.02 -8.81
CA TRP A 609 6.06 -7.58 -7.58
C TRP A 609 6.69 -8.73 -6.79
N THR A 610 6.27 -9.98 -7.02
CA THR A 610 6.81 -11.14 -6.29
C THR A 610 8.22 -11.51 -6.74
N THR A 611 8.55 -11.22 -7.99
CA THR A 611 9.89 -11.45 -8.57
C THR A 611 10.79 -10.23 -8.47
N ASN A 612 10.26 -9.10 -8.04
CA ASN A 612 11.05 -7.88 -7.88
C ASN A 612 11.96 -8.01 -6.66
N LYS A 613 13.27 -8.05 -6.91
CA LYS A 613 14.30 -8.22 -5.87
C LYS A 613 14.37 -7.06 -4.87
N THR A 614 13.76 -5.94 -5.17
CA THR A 614 13.88 -4.71 -4.36
C THR A 614 12.66 -4.40 -3.50
N ALA A 615 11.49 -4.95 -3.84
CA ALA A 615 10.26 -4.74 -3.05
C ALA A 615 9.22 -5.80 -3.41
N GLY A 616 8.53 -6.36 -2.42
CA GLY A 616 7.28 -7.09 -2.64
C GLY A 616 6.12 -6.17 -3.02
N GLY A 617 4.88 -6.67 -3.10
CA GLY A 617 3.70 -5.91 -3.47
C GLY A 617 3.30 -4.87 -2.41
N PHE A 618 2.54 -5.28 -1.43
CA PHE A 618 2.05 -4.44 -0.33
C PHE A 618 1.87 -5.23 0.94
N LYS A 619 2.09 -4.58 2.09
CA LYS A 619 1.97 -5.23 3.40
C LYS A 619 0.49 -5.43 3.76
N LEU A 620 0.17 -6.59 4.32
CA LEU A 620 -1.12 -6.93 4.95
C LEU A 620 -0.87 -7.66 6.27
N ASP A 621 -1.78 -7.49 7.25
CA ASP A 621 -1.75 -8.29 8.46
C ASP A 621 -2.51 -9.61 8.24
N MET A 622 -1.79 -10.72 8.37
CA MET A 622 -2.39 -12.04 8.47
C MET A 622 -2.94 -12.25 9.90
N THR A 623 -3.57 -13.38 10.15
CA THR A 623 -4.06 -13.70 11.49
C THR A 623 -2.92 -13.72 12.51
N GLY A 624 -3.08 -12.96 13.59
CA GLY A 624 -2.06 -12.83 14.64
C GLY A 624 -0.95 -11.81 14.34
N ASP A 625 -0.95 -11.15 13.17
CA ASP A 625 0.12 -10.22 12.78
C ASP A 625 -0.03 -8.82 13.39
N HIS A 626 -1.18 -8.49 13.94
CA HIS A 626 -1.39 -7.15 14.52
C HIS A 626 -0.32 -6.80 15.56
N TYR A 627 0.08 -7.77 16.37
CA TYR A 627 1.11 -7.56 17.38
C TYR A 627 2.46 -7.16 16.76
N GLN A 628 2.92 -7.85 15.73
CA GLN A 628 4.16 -7.57 15.02
C GLN A 628 4.12 -6.21 14.32
N SER A 629 3.03 -5.93 13.61
CA SER A 629 2.80 -4.64 12.97
C SER A 629 2.80 -3.50 13.96
N ASN A 630 2.15 -3.69 15.11
CA ASN A 630 2.11 -2.70 16.18
C ASN A 630 3.48 -2.45 16.81
N LEU A 631 4.29 -3.50 17.01
CA LEU A 631 5.68 -3.35 17.47
C LEU A 631 6.51 -2.53 16.49
N CYS A 632 6.43 -2.84 15.20
CA CYS A 632 7.16 -2.13 14.16
C CYS A 632 6.69 -0.67 14.05
N PHE A 633 5.38 -0.43 14.02
CA PHE A 633 4.81 0.91 13.91
C PHE A 633 5.16 1.78 15.13
N ARG A 634 5.14 1.19 16.33
CA ARG A 634 5.45 1.87 17.60
C ARG A 634 6.92 1.80 17.99
N TYR A 635 7.77 1.32 17.12
CA TYR A 635 9.20 1.17 17.38
C TYR A 635 9.86 2.42 17.98
N HIS A 636 9.48 3.60 17.51
CA HIS A 636 10.09 4.88 17.94
C HIS A 636 9.75 5.27 19.37
N THR A 637 8.72 4.70 19.98
CA THR A 637 8.41 4.94 21.39
C THR A 637 9.42 4.29 22.30
N HIS A 638 10.05 3.22 21.85
CA HIS A 638 11.13 2.57 22.58
C HIS A 638 12.39 3.45 22.64
N ALA A 639 12.58 4.35 21.68
CA ALA A 639 13.64 5.34 21.74
C ALA A 639 13.56 6.27 22.98
N ARG A 640 12.36 6.34 23.61
CA ARG A 640 12.15 7.12 24.84
C ARG A 640 12.69 6.40 26.08
N SER A 641 12.67 5.07 26.10
CA SER A 641 12.78 4.36 27.39
C SER A 641 14.18 4.11 27.77
N ALA A 642 15.23 4.44 27.03
CA ALA A 642 16.32 4.23 27.57
C ALA A 642 17.60 4.29 27.05
N SER A 643 17.89 3.74 26.11
CA SER A 643 19.23 3.96 25.70
C SER A 643 19.22 5.08 24.69
N LEU A 644 19.75 6.13 25.13
CA LEU A 644 20.21 7.26 24.34
C LEU A 644 21.10 6.82 23.16
N ASP A 645 21.24 5.52 22.95
CA ASP A 645 22.19 4.93 22.00
C ASP A 645 21.54 4.48 20.69
N ASN A 646 20.20 4.38 20.62
CA ASN A 646 19.56 4.05 19.36
C ASN A 646 19.71 5.18 18.34
N ARG A 647 20.29 4.84 17.19
CA ARG A 647 20.57 5.78 16.10
C ARG A 647 19.88 5.40 14.80
N PHE A 648 19.11 4.33 14.84
CA PHE A 648 18.40 3.79 13.68
C PHE A 648 16.90 3.95 13.85
N PHE A 649 16.23 4.37 12.76
CA PHE A 649 14.78 4.57 12.69
C PHE A 649 14.27 3.86 11.45
N ILE A 650 13.04 3.35 11.48
CA ILE A 650 12.43 2.64 10.35
C ILE A 650 11.29 3.46 9.76
N ALA A 651 11.18 3.49 8.44
CA ALA A 651 10.14 4.19 7.71
C ALA A 651 9.75 3.44 6.44
N SER A 652 8.52 2.95 6.37
CA SER A 652 7.90 2.34 5.18
C SER A 652 6.43 2.10 5.50
N ASP A 653 5.59 1.94 4.48
CA ASP A 653 4.23 1.43 4.66
C ASP A 653 4.22 0.03 5.29
N SER A 654 5.30 -0.75 5.10
CA SER A 654 5.48 -2.06 5.74
C SER A 654 5.46 -2.01 7.27
N TYR A 655 5.81 -0.87 7.86
CA TYR A 655 5.82 -0.66 9.31
C TYR A 655 4.62 0.15 9.79
N SER A 656 3.61 0.29 8.96
CA SER A 656 2.36 1.00 9.25
C SER A 656 1.20 0.02 9.32
N HIS A 657 0.14 0.43 10.03
CA HIS A 657 -1.15 -0.25 9.98
C HIS A 657 -1.93 -0.02 8.67
N LEU A 658 -1.44 0.84 7.78
CA LEU A 658 -1.97 1.08 6.44
C LEU A 658 -0.95 0.64 5.38
N GLY A 659 -0.68 -0.65 5.32
CA GLY A 659 0.18 -1.25 4.31
C GLY A 659 -0.39 -1.07 2.89
N GLY A 660 0.48 -0.90 1.91
CA GLY A 660 0.08 -0.73 0.52
C GLY A 660 -0.43 0.66 0.13
N TRP A 661 -0.40 1.61 1.04
CA TRP A 661 -0.81 2.99 0.80
C TRP A 661 0.33 3.98 1.06
N LEU A 662 0.38 5.06 0.28
CA LEU A 662 1.32 6.15 0.54
C LEU A 662 1.11 6.75 1.94
N GLU A 663 -0.15 6.81 2.38
CA GLU A 663 -0.52 7.28 3.71
C GLU A 663 0.26 6.53 4.80
N GLY A 664 0.34 5.21 4.72
CA GLY A 664 1.10 4.40 5.66
C GLY A 664 2.60 4.66 5.62
N ALA A 665 3.16 4.86 4.44
CA ALA A 665 4.56 5.24 4.29
C ALA A 665 4.87 6.60 4.93
N PHE A 666 3.99 7.56 4.73
CA PHE A 666 4.13 8.90 5.30
C PHE A 666 3.95 8.92 6.82
N MET A 667 2.98 8.19 7.37
CA MET A 667 2.83 8.00 8.81
C MET A 667 4.10 7.46 9.45
N SER A 668 4.66 6.41 8.85
CA SER A 668 5.89 5.78 9.32
C SER A 668 7.09 6.75 9.27
N ALA A 669 7.16 7.57 8.22
CA ALA A 669 8.19 8.60 8.09
C ALA A 669 8.09 9.67 9.19
N LEU A 670 6.88 10.14 9.50
CA LEU A 670 6.66 11.10 10.62
C LEU A 670 7.10 10.49 11.95
N ASN A 671 6.76 9.22 12.20
CA ASN A 671 7.20 8.51 13.40
C ASN A 671 8.72 8.45 13.47
N ALA A 672 9.40 8.10 12.37
CA ALA A 672 10.85 8.02 12.30
C ALA A 672 11.51 9.36 12.63
N VAL A 673 11.03 10.44 12.02
CA VAL A 673 11.59 11.79 12.26
C VAL A 673 11.27 12.28 13.67
N ALA A 674 10.09 11.99 14.22
CA ALA A 674 9.77 12.31 15.61
C ALA A 674 10.71 11.57 16.59
N GLY A 675 10.95 10.29 16.37
CA GLY A 675 11.92 9.52 17.15
C GLY A 675 13.35 10.08 17.05
N LEU A 676 13.76 10.47 15.85
CA LEU A 676 15.05 11.11 15.58
C LEU A 676 15.21 12.43 16.35
N ILE A 677 14.20 13.29 16.38
CA ILE A 677 14.20 14.55 17.14
C ILE A 677 14.40 14.27 18.64
N VAL A 678 13.61 13.34 19.19
CA VAL A 678 13.72 12.99 20.61
C VAL A 678 15.12 12.46 20.92
N ARG A 679 15.68 11.65 20.04
CA ARG A 679 17.03 11.11 20.19
C ARG A 679 18.10 12.21 20.15
N ALA A 680 18.04 13.11 19.16
CA ALA A 680 18.98 14.21 19.04
C ALA A 680 18.94 15.15 20.27
N ASN A 681 17.78 15.25 20.90
CA ASN A 681 17.56 16.02 22.13
C ASN A 681 17.73 15.16 23.42
N ARG A 682 18.48 14.08 23.36
CA ARG A 682 18.82 13.22 24.51
C ARG A 682 17.59 12.70 25.27
N GLY A 683 16.54 12.34 24.56
CA GLY A 683 15.28 11.81 25.14
C GLY A 683 14.27 12.89 25.55
N ASN A 684 14.55 14.16 25.32
CA ASN A 684 13.61 15.23 25.64
C ASN A 684 12.43 15.29 24.65
N VAL A 685 11.29 14.80 25.06
CA VAL A 685 10.03 14.78 24.27
C VAL A 685 9.49 16.18 24.03
N ASN A 686 9.86 17.18 24.86
CA ASN A 686 9.42 18.55 24.70
C ASN A 686 10.10 19.27 23.52
N ALA A 687 11.13 18.66 22.94
CA ALA A 687 11.72 19.11 21.69
C ALA A 687 10.77 18.91 20.49
N LEU A 688 9.80 18.02 20.61
CA LEU A 688 8.71 17.90 19.64
C LEU A 688 7.71 19.04 19.78
N SER A 689 7.12 19.48 18.68
CA SER A 689 5.97 20.39 18.68
C SER A 689 4.81 19.76 19.47
N SER A 690 3.90 20.57 19.99
CA SER A 690 2.74 20.06 20.73
C SER A 690 1.90 19.10 19.90
N ALA A 691 1.78 19.34 18.60
CA ALA A 691 1.08 18.47 17.65
C ALA A 691 1.81 17.14 17.41
N ALA A 692 3.15 17.11 17.45
CA ALA A 692 3.94 15.90 17.19
C ALA A 692 4.19 15.04 18.45
N ARG A 693 4.05 15.57 19.64
CA ARG A 693 4.26 14.82 20.90
C ARG A 693 3.46 13.51 20.98
N PRO A 694 2.18 13.46 20.58
CA PRO A 694 1.41 12.23 20.59
C PRO A 694 2.05 11.09 19.80
N LEU A 695 2.81 11.38 18.73
CA LEU A 695 3.52 10.35 17.96
C LEU A 695 4.48 9.51 18.82
N VAL A 696 5.02 10.08 19.87
CA VAL A 696 5.95 9.38 20.77
C VAL A 696 5.31 9.03 22.11
N THR A 697 4.46 9.89 22.67
CA THR A 697 3.86 9.66 23.99
C THR A 697 2.60 8.78 23.95
N GLY A 698 1.85 8.84 22.86
CA GLY A 698 0.64 8.02 22.64
C GLY A 698 0.93 6.58 22.20
N LEU A 699 2.10 6.37 21.59
CA LEU A 699 2.50 5.10 21.01
C LEU A 699 3.07 4.14 22.07
N ARG A 700 2.25 3.64 22.95
CA ARG A 700 2.70 2.59 23.90
C ARG A 700 2.68 1.23 23.22
N PRO A 701 3.73 0.39 23.37
CA PRO A 701 3.67 -0.99 22.92
C PRO A 701 2.50 -1.70 23.58
N VAL A 702 1.68 -2.36 22.79
CA VAL A 702 0.73 -3.34 23.34
C VAL A 702 1.55 -4.55 23.73
N VAL A 703 1.72 -4.77 25.01
CA VAL A 703 2.30 -6.02 25.52
C VAL A 703 1.21 -7.08 25.37
N LYS A 704 1.48 -8.14 24.61
CA LYS A 704 0.62 -9.31 24.60
C LYS A 704 0.74 -9.96 25.99
N VAL A 705 -0.23 -9.72 26.84
CA VAL A 705 -0.32 -10.42 28.12
C VAL A 705 -0.72 -11.85 27.80
N THR A 706 0.18 -12.80 27.95
CA THR A 706 -0.16 -14.23 27.85
C THR A 706 -0.90 -14.63 29.12
N ALA A 707 -1.84 -15.55 28.99
CA ALA A 707 -2.60 -16.07 30.14
C ALA A 707 -1.70 -16.57 31.29
N ALA A 708 -0.45 -16.90 31.03
CA ALA A 708 0.55 -17.29 32.03
C ALA A 708 1.06 -16.11 32.90
N GLU A 709 0.95 -14.87 32.42
CA GLU A 709 1.39 -13.68 33.17
C GLU A 709 0.31 -13.12 34.11
N VAL A 710 -0.94 -13.55 33.93
CA VAL A 710 -2.07 -13.16 34.79
C VAL A 710 -2.09 -13.97 36.10
N THR A 711 -1.53 -15.17 36.09
CA THR A 711 -1.54 -16.06 37.26
C THR A 711 -0.41 -15.82 38.26
N THR A 712 0.52 -14.91 38.00
CA THR A 712 1.66 -14.61 38.91
C THR A 712 1.52 -13.26 39.62
N SER A 713 0.37 -12.58 39.51
CA SER A 713 0.10 -11.29 40.18
C SER A 713 -1.04 -11.33 41.18
N GLU A 714 -1.40 -12.52 41.71
CA GLU A 714 -2.22 -12.67 42.92
C GLU A 714 -1.38 -12.95 44.19
#